data_37fc3c733e1eafdc67cc3055f7fad817
#
_entry.id   37fc3c733e1eafdc67cc3055f7fad817
#
_cell.length_a   1.000
_cell.length_b   1.000
_cell.length_c   1.000
_cell.angle_alpha   90.00
_cell.angle_beta   90.00
_cell.angle_gamma   90.00
#
_symmetry.space_group_name_H-M   'P 1'
#
loop_
_entity.id
_entity.type
_entity.pdbx_description
1 polymer ?
#
loop_
_entity_poly.entity_id
_entity_poly.type
_entity_poly.pdbx_seq_one_letter_code
_entity_poly.pdbx_strand_id
1 'polypeptide(L)'
;MKEAYSPTLAWIRKWLFTTDHKEIGLLYFWTSIWFVAIGGALAGLMRTQLAFPAPWDILSASAYNQAVSMHGLIMVLLFLSPLGAAFSNYFVPLQIGAKDVAYPRFNAFSYWMYLMGGIVMISGFFAPGGAAQAGWTNYAPLSSITFSPGPGESLVGLGLMMLWGSLTMGSVNLIVTILVMRAPGMTWKKLPPFTWMTLFTQLLLLFSVPSIFAGTLALISDRTLGTVFFLNPAGSTILWENMWWFFGHPEVYVVVLPAFGAIAEVMMVFTGRPIYAKKALMISVGLIMVPFSFSIYAHHMFLTGINPLQREFIDLNTEINTLPSGLLVICMIATAIGGAIKFKAPLTFALAALAVFVIGGISGVFDSSVLLDQELRGTYQVVGHFHYIMVGAAEFGLIAGIYYWLPKWTGMMYSGAVAKLHFITSFIFFNMTFFPMFYLLEMPRRVYTYLASTGWGSYNFIETLGAYGFIISQFLLLYVLVEAFRHKGQPAPPNPWKSAGPEWTSDPKSYVDNYPAVYASAPSGEHAPHVMTPLNSRPFTISLGLGLICLGLIFGWALLGAGLILGAYGIYGWAKDDLNSKFSMPGEEKAGETWPFKHDGENFGVWRMKVGTWLFLASDLVFFSAVAGLLLFVRLHLPDWPAVGSVFDIPLVAFNTLVLITSGLTLMLAIQDAKEGKAASMTKWLTATLVLGGSFLIISGFEWVEQFAKNFTFSSGMPGSTFYLMTGLSGAHVFAGLLMLTYITKKGISGKITKENNSGLRLFSLFWMFVIAMVVVLFPALYLM
;
A
#
# COMPACT_ATOMS: atom_id res chain seq x y z
N MET A 1 38.68 16.25 0.15
CA MET A 1 38.09 17.54 -0.27
C MET A 1 36.56 17.40 -0.08
N LYS A 2 35.98 18.10 0.90
CA LYS A 2 34.51 18.26 1.00
C LYS A 2 34.17 19.32 -0.05
N GLU A 3 33.64 18.92 -1.19
CA GLU A 3 33.03 19.85 -2.13
C GLU A 3 31.92 20.61 -1.39
N ALA A 4 32.08 21.90 -1.22
CA ALA A 4 31.08 22.78 -0.64
C ALA A 4 30.01 22.99 -1.71
N TYR A 5 28.97 22.15 -1.69
CA TYR A 5 27.76 22.34 -2.51
C TYR A 5 27.12 23.69 -2.18
N SER A 6 26.52 24.35 -3.18
CA SER A 6 25.67 25.49 -2.90
C SER A 6 24.53 25.10 -1.94
N PRO A 7 24.04 25.98 -1.07
CA PRO A 7 22.96 25.66 -0.13
C PRO A 7 21.74 25.03 -0.80
N THR A 8 21.39 25.50 -2.00
CA THR A 8 20.27 24.97 -2.80
C THR A 8 20.53 23.52 -3.25
N LEU A 9 21.73 23.23 -3.73
CA LEU A 9 22.08 21.87 -4.18
C LEU A 9 22.17 20.90 -2.99
N ALA A 10 22.67 21.35 -1.86
CA ALA A 10 22.68 20.58 -0.62
C ALA A 10 21.26 20.26 -0.14
N TRP A 11 20.34 21.24 -0.23
CA TRP A 11 18.94 21.07 0.09
C TRP A 11 18.25 20.06 -0.85
N ILE A 12 18.41 20.20 -2.17
CA ILE A 12 17.87 19.26 -3.17
C ILE A 12 18.39 17.85 -2.91
N ARG A 13 19.70 17.70 -2.74
CA ARG A 13 20.33 16.41 -2.48
C ARG A 13 19.80 15.74 -1.21
N LYS A 14 19.56 16.53 -0.15
CA LYS A 14 18.99 16.04 1.08
C LYS A 14 17.61 15.42 0.82
N TRP A 15 16.68 16.14 0.22
CA TRP A 15 15.33 15.67 0.01
C TRP A 15 15.19 14.54 -1.03
N LEU A 16 16.05 14.51 -2.05
CA LEU A 16 16.05 13.43 -3.03
C LEU A 16 16.61 12.11 -2.48
N PHE A 17 17.56 12.18 -1.56
CA PHE A 17 18.34 10.99 -1.16
C PHE A 17 18.22 10.65 0.32
N THR A 18 17.35 11.31 1.04
CA THR A 18 17.09 11.00 2.44
C THR A 18 16.59 9.57 2.63
N THR A 19 16.96 8.96 3.75
CA THR A 19 16.41 7.69 4.23
C THR A 19 15.85 7.85 5.65
N ASP A 20 15.84 9.05 6.21
CA ASP A 20 15.26 9.37 7.51
C ASP A 20 13.73 9.24 7.48
N HIS A 21 13.15 8.48 8.40
CA HIS A 21 11.72 8.21 8.43
C HIS A 21 10.84 9.46 8.58
N LYS A 22 11.34 10.52 9.25
CA LYS A 22 10.61 11.78 9.43
C LYS A 22 10.55 12.56 8.13
N GLU A 23 11.69 12.65 7.43
CA GLU A 23 11.77 13.32 6.13
C GLU A 23 10.97 12.57 5.08
N ILE A 24 11.02 11.24 5.06
CA ILE A 24 10.16 10.40 4.19
C ILE A 24 8.69 10.61 4.53
N GLY A 25 8.32 10.68 5.81
CA GLY A 25 6.95 11.00 6.22
C GLY A 25 6.49 12.36 5.70
N LEU A 26 7.33 13.40 5.74
CA LEU A 26 7.04 14.72 5.17
C LEU A 26 6.95 14.70 3.64
N LEU A 27 7.78 13.90 2.96
CA LEU A 27 7.68 13.70 1.51
C LEU A 27 6.34 13.06 1.13
N TYR A 28 5.89 12.01 1.81
CA TYR A 28 4.55 11.43 1.64
C TYR A 28 3.46 12.48 1.87
N PHE A 29 3.58 13.26 2.95
CA PHE A 29 2.61 14.29 3.31
C PHE A 29 2.43 15.33 2.20
N TRP A 30 3.51 15.97 1.75
CA TRP A 30 3.43 17.01 0.73
C TRP A 30 3.02 16.48 -0.63
N THR A 31 3.46 15.27 -0.97
CA THR A 31 3.03 14.59 -2.20
C THR A 31 1.52 14.28 -2.17
N SER A 32 0.99 13.84 -1.03
CA SER A 32 -0.45 13.63 -0.85
C SER A 32 -1.24 14.94 -0.99
N ILE A 33 -0.73 16.05 -0.42
CA ILE A 33 -1.34 17.40 -0.60
C ILE A 33 -1.33 17.83 -2.07
N TRP A 34 -0.29 17.49 -2.83
CA TRP A 34 -0.25 17.76 -4.27
C TRP A 34 -1.28 16.92 -5.04
N PHE A 35 -1.41 15.63 -4.73
CA PHE A 35 -2.38 14.76 -5.38
C PHE A 35 -3.83 15.12 -5.04
N VAL A 36 -4.14 15.53 -3.80
CA VAL A 36 -5.51 15.98 -3.47
C VAL A 36 -5.89 17.24 -4.25
N ALA A 37 -4.95 18.13 -4.57
CA ALA A 37 -5.25 19.30 -5.39
C ALA A 37 -5.67 18.88 -6.82
N ILE A 38 -5.01 17.86 -7.41
CA ILE A 38 -5.38 17.32 -8.73
C ILE A 38 -6.73 16.61 -8.66
N GLY A 39 -6.89 15.67 -7.71
CA GLY A 39 -8.13 14.92 -7.54
C GLY A 39 -9.33 15.80 -7.20
N GLY A 40 -9.13 16.82 -6.36
CA GLY A 40 -10.15 17.82 -6.02
C GLY A 40 -10.55 18.70 -7.20
N ALA A 41 -9.58 19.09 -8.04
CA ALA A 41 -9.89 19.82 -9.28
C ALA A 41 -10.76 19.00 -10.25
N LEU A 42 -10.47 17.69 -10.39
CA LEU A 42 -11.31 16.78 -11.18
C LEU A 42 -12.73 16.68 -10.60
N ALA A 43 -12.88 16.60 -9.27
CA ALA A 43 -14.18 16.62 -8.62
C ALA A 43 -14.94 17.92 -8.88
N GLY A 44 -14.26 19.07 -8.81
CA GLY A 44 -14.82 20.37 -9.14
C GLY A 44 -15.34 20.43 -10.59
N LEU A 45 -14.58 19.89 -11.56
CA LEU A 45 -15.00 19.79 -12.95
C LEU A 45 -16.26 18.91 -13.11
N MET A 46 -16.30 17.74 -12.46
CA MET A 46 -17.48 16.87 -12.48
C MET A 46 -18.71 17.56 -11.89
N ARG A 47 -18.57 18.27 -10.77
CA ARG A 47 -19.68 19.00 -10.17
C ARG A 47 -20.13 20.17 -11.04
N THR A 48 -19.19 20.87 -11.72
CA THR A 48 -19.55 21.92 -12.68
C THR A 48 -20.37 21.36 -13.84
N GLN A 49 -19.99 20.19 -14.38
CA GLN A 49 -20.75 19.52 -15.44
C GLN A 49 -22.18 19.18 -15.02
N LEU A 50 -22.37 18.77 -13.76
CA LEU A 50 -23.68 18.38 -13.22
C LEU A 50 -24.46 19.54 -12.58
N ALA A 51 -23.94 20.77 -12.61
CA ALA A 51 -24.60 21.91 -11.97
C ALA A 51 -26.01 22.21 -12.51
N PHE A 52 -26.20 21.95 -13.79
CA PHE A 52 -27.44 22.22 -14.49
C PHE A 52 -27.84 21.06 -15.42
N PRO A 53 -29.15 20.85 -15.68
CA PRO A 53 -29.61 19.85 -16.64
C PRO A 53 -29.26 20.24 -18.09
N ALA A 54 -29.38 19.25 -18.98
CA ALA A 54 -29.23 19.49 -20.43
C ALA A 54 -30.11 20.70 -20.91
N PRO A 55 -29.59 21.52 -21.80
CA PRO A 55 -28.45 21.35 -22.68
C PRO A 55 -27.08 21.83 -22.11
N TRP A 56 -26.95 21.96 -20.80
CA TRP A 56 -25.66 22.30 -20.17
C TRP A 56 -24.60 21.22 -20.43
N ASP A 57 -23.54 21.54 -21.14
CA ASP A 57 -22.49 20.57 -21.50
C ASP A 57 -21.14 21.30 -21.62
N ILE A 58 -20.26 21.09 -20.62
CA ILE A 58 -18.90 21.65 -20.57
C ILE A 58 -17.82 20.57 -20.71
N LEU A 59 -18.17 19.29 -20.45
CA LEU A 59 -17.30 18.17 -20.62
C LEU A 59 -17.94 17.17 -21.58
N SER A 60 -17.16 16.64 -22.53
CA SER A 60 -17.62 15.47 -23.28
C SER A 60 -17.80 14.27 -22.35
N ALA A 61 -18.61 13.29 -22.74
CA ALA A 61 -18.80 12.05 -22.00
C ALA A 61 -17.46 11.34 -21.68
N SER A 62 -16.51 11.32 -22.64
CA SER A 62 -15.17 10.77 -22.45
C SER A 62 -14.38 11.56 -21.41
N ALA A 63 -14.35 12.89 -21.48
CA ALA A 63 -13.63 13.73 -20.51
C ALA A 63 -14.23 13.59 -19.10
N TYR A 64 -15.56 13.48 -19.00
CA TYR A 64 -16.23 13.22 -17.73
C TYR A 64 -15.86 11.86 -17.14
N ASN A 65 -15.86 10.79 -17.94
CA ASN A 65 -15.44 9.44 -17.50
C ASN A 65 -13.97 9.40 -17.08
N GLN A 66 -13.08 10.14 -17.74
CA GLN A 66 -11.69 10.29 -17.32
C GLN A 66 -11.62 11.01 -15.96
N ALA A 67 -12.39 12.08 -15.77
CA ALA A 67 -12.45 12.82 -14.50
C ALA A 67 -12.93 11.90 -13.37
N VAL A 68 -14.01 11.14 -13.57
CA VAL A 68 -14.55 10.18 -12.58
C VAL A 68 -13.51 9.12 -12.22
N SER A 69 -12.88 8.50 -13.23
CA SER A 69 -11.93 7.41 -13.03
C SER A 69 -10.68 7.87 -12.29
N MET A 70 -10.09 8.98 -12.76
CA MET A 70 -8.86 9.50 -12.19
C MET A 70 -9.09 10.17 -10.84
N HIS A 71 -10.24 10.85 -10.61
CA HIS A 71 -10.60 11.35 -9.29
C HIS A 71 -10.60 10.20 -8.27
N GLY A 72 -11.30 9.11 -8.53
CA GLY A 72 -11.39 7.98 -7.62
C GLY A 72 -10.02 7.36 -7.31
N LEU A 73 -9.23 7.07 -8.36
CA LEU A 73 -7.88 6.50 -8.22
C LEU A 73 -6.94 7.42 -7.43
N ILE A 74 -6.92 8.72 -7.75
CA ILE A 74 -6.05 9.69 -7.08
C ILE A 74 -6.46 9.87 -5.62
N MET A 75 -7.75 10.04 -5.34
CA MET A 75 -8.21 10.35 -3.98
C MET A 75 -8.00 9.20 -3.01
N VAL A 76 -8.25 7.96 -3.43
CA VAL A 76 -8.08 6.79 -2.57
C VAL A 76 -6.61 6.39 -2.47
N LEU A 77 -5.95 6.17 -3.61
CA LEU A 77 -4.65 5.51 -3.66
C LEU A 77 -3.45 6.47 -3.64
N LEU A 78 -3.62 7.72 -4.07
CA LEU A 78 -2.52 8.69 -4.09
C LEU A 78 -2.65 9.80 -3.04
N PHE A 79 -3.82 9.96 -2.40
CA PHE A 79 -4.03 10.95 -1.36
C PHE A 79 -4.28 10.31 0.01
N LEU A 80 -5.43 9.64 0.23
CA LEU A 80 -5.85 9.23 1.58
C LEU A 80 -4.93 8.16 2.19
N SER A 81 -4.68 7.06 1.49
CA SER A 81 -3.83 5.98 1.99
C SER A 81 -2.39 6.45 2.21
N PRO A 82 -1.75 7.21 1.28
CA PRO A 82 -0.41 7.76 1.51
C PRO A 82 -0.35 8.85 2.58
N LEU A 83 -1.42 9.60 2.83
CA LEU A 83 -1.48 10.52 3.96
C LEU A 83 -1.43 9.77 5.30
N GLY A 84 -2.14 8.63 5.41
CA GLY A 84 -1.99 7.70 6.53
C GLY A 84 -0.55 7.16 6.67
N ALA A 85 0.09 6.83 5.55
CA ALA A 85 1.49 6.41 5.52
C ALA A 85 2.45 7.53 5.95
N ALA A 86 2.18 8.80 5.62
CA ALA A 86 2.95 9.95 6.08
C ALA A 86 3.00 10.03 7.60
N PHE A 87 1.84 9.95 8.25
CA PHE A 87 1.75 9.92 9.71
C PHE A 87 2.44 8.69 10.30
N SER A 88 2.21 7.52 9.73
CA SER A 88 2.79 6.28 10.21
C SER A 88 4.32 6.30 10.16
N ASN A 89 4.89 6.76 9.05
CA ASN A 89 6.34 6.89 8.91
C ASN A 89 6.92 7.88 9.93
N TYR A 90 6.27 9.01 10.14
CA TYR A 90 6.78 10.02 11.06
C TYR A 90 6.62 9.63 12.52
N PHE A 91 5.43 9.18 12.93
CA PHE A 91 5.07 9.06 14.34
C PHE A 91 5.23 7.67 14.94
N VAL A 92 5.09 6.59 14.16
CA VAL A 92 5.21 5.23 14.72
C VAL A 92 6.58 4.98 15.35
N PRO A 93 7.72 5.27 14.70
CA PRO A 93 9.02 5.10 15.36
C PRO A 93 9.14 5.94 16.65
N LEU A 94 8.64 7.17 16.66
CA LEU A 94 8.65 8.03 17.84
C LEU A 94 7.78 7.45 18.97
N GLN A 95 6.58 6.94 18.64
CA GLN A 95 5.65 6.39 19.61
C GLN A 95 6.12 5.07 20.23
N ILE A 96 6.94 4.30 19.53
CA ILE A 96 7.48 3.03 20.04
C ILE A 96 8.90 3.19 20.61
N GLY A 97 9.51 4.37 20.51
CA GLY A 97 10.87 4.65 20.98
C GLY A 97 11.97 4.08 20.06
N ALA A 98 11.65 3.82 18.79
CA ALA A 98 12.65 3.41 17.79
C ALA A 98 13.37 4.64 17.19
N LYS A 99 14.65 4.48 16.84
CA LYS A 99 15.44 5.55 16.22
C LYS A 99 15.05 5.82 14.76
N ASP A 100 14.65 4.77 14.05
CA ASP A 100 14.22 4.79 12.65
C ASP A 100 13.30 3.58 12.38
N VAL A 101 12.78 3.47 11.18
CA VAL A 101 12.08 2.26 10.70
C VAL A 101 13.06 1.09 10.52
N ALA A 102 12.53 -0.14 10.39
CA ALA A 102 13.36 -1.34 10.28
C ALA A 102 14.27 -1.34 9.05
N TYR A 103 13.80 -0.79 7.93
CA TYR A 103 14.53 -0.79 6.65
C TYR A 103 14.50 0.60 6.01
N PRO A 104 15.36 1.57 6.43
CA PRO A 104 15.29 2.96 5.97
C PRO A 104 15.43 3.12 4.45
N ARG A 105 16.30 2.33 3.80
CA ARG A 105 16.46 2.36 2.34
C ARG A 105 15.25 1.82 1.58
N PHE A 106 14.60 0.77 2.10
CA PHE A 106 13.34 0.28 1.55
C PHE A 106 12.20 1.28 1.78
N ASN A 107 12.23 2.01 2.89
CA ASN A 107 11.28 3.09 3.15
C ASN A 107 11.39 4.21 2.10
N ALA A 108 12.61 4.67 1.82
CA ALA A 108 12.85 5.63 0.76
C ALA A 108 12.42 5.08 -0.62
N PHE A 109 12.68 3.79 -0.89
CA PHE A 109 12.31 3.15 -2.14
C PHE A 109 10.78 3.06 -2.29
N SER A 110 10.03 2.71 -1.24
CA SER A 110 8.58 2.69 -1.28
C SER A 110 8.00 4.08 -1.59
N TYR A 111 8.53 5.14 -0.99
CA TYR A 111 8.10 6.51 -1.31
C TYR A 111 8.33 6.86 -2.79
N TRP A 112 9.52 6.60 -3.32
CA TRP A 112 9.82 6.94 -4.71
C TRP A 112 9.02 6.09 -5.70
N MET A 113 8.73 4.83 -5.39
CA MET A 113 7.82 3.98 -6.17
C MET A 113 6.40 4.53 -6.19
N TYR A 114 5.89 5.01 -5.04
CA TYR A 114 4.59 5.69 -4.94
C TYR A 114 4.54 6.93 -5.83
N LEU A 115 5.50 7.84 -5.69
CA LEU A 115 5.52 9.08 -6.47
C LEU A 115 5.63 8.80 -7.98
N MET A 116 6.55 7.93 -8.39
CA MET A 116 6.73 7.58 -9.81
C MET A 116 5.51 6.85 -10.37
N GLY A 117 4.89 5.95 -9.61
CA GLY A 117 3.64 5.29 -9.98
C GLY A 117 2.51 6.31 -10.22
N GLY A 118 2.35 7.28 -9.32
CA GLY A 118 1.39 8.37 -9.49
C GLY A 118 1.66 9.24 -10.72
N ILE A 119 2.93 9.56 -11.00
CA ILE A 119 3.32 10.31 -12.23
C ILE A 119 2.99 9.49 -13.47
N VAL A 120 3.28 8.19 -13.50
CA VAL A 120 2.93 7.30 -14.62
C VAL A 120 1.42 7.29 -14.84
N MET A 121 0.61 7.16 -13.77
CA MET A 121 -0.86 7.21 -13.87
C MET A 121 -1.38 8.52 -14.47
N ILE A 122 -0.89 9.66 -13.97
CA ILE A 122 -1.33 11.00 -14.40
C ILE A 122 -0.85 11.28 -15.84
N SER A 123 0.27 10.72 -16.29
CA SER A 123 0.75 10.88 -17.66
C SER A 123 -0.26 10.40 -18.70
N GLY A 124 -1.22 9.56 -18.30
CA GLY A 124 -2.35 9.16 -19.14
C GLY A 124 -3.16 10.33 -19.72
N PHE A 125 -3.27 11.46 -19.01
CA PHE A 125 -3.93 12.65 -19.54
C PHE A 125 -3.25 13.25 -20.78
N PHE A 126 -1.96 12.98 -20.96
CA PHE A 126 -1.15 13.45 -22.09
C PHE A 126 -1.02 12.40 -23.21
N ALA A 127 -1.61 11.23 -23.02
CA ALA A 127 -1.59 10.14 -24.00
C ALA A 127 -2.71 10.31 -25.04
N PRO A 128 -2.55 9.75 -26.26
CA PRO A 128 -3.63 9.70 -27.24
C PRO A 128 -4.88 9.03 -26.68
N GLY A 129 -6.02 9.71 -26.75
CA GLY A 129 -7.29 9.23 -26.17
C GLY A 129 -7.49 9.62 -24.71
N GLY A 130 -6.51 10.26 -24.05
CA GLY A 130 -6.59 10.74 -22.67
C GLY A 130 -6.35 9.66 -21.61
N ALA A 131 -6.73 9.95 -20.37
CA ALA A 131 -6.55 9.06 -19.22
C ALA A 131 -7.56 7.88 -19.21
N ALA A 132 -7.46 7.03 -18.16
CA ALA A 132 -8.37 5.91 -17.94
C ALA A 132 -9.83 6.34 -17.83
N GLN A 133 -10.75 5.54 -18.36
CA GLN A 133 -12.20 5.80 -18.41
C GLN A 133 -13.05 4.69 -17.78
N ALA A 134 -12.45 3.57 -17.39
CA ALA A 134 -13.16 2.40 -16.87
C ALA A 134 -13.64 2.53 -15.41
N GLY A 135 -13.46 3.71 -14.81
CA GLY A 135 -13.72 3.95 -13.38
C GLY A 135 -12.55 3.52 -12.51
N TRP A 136 -12.58 3.89 -11.22
CA TRP A 136 -11.48 3.58 -10.29
C TRP A 136 -11.28 2.07 -10.05
N THR A 137 -12.33 1.28 -10.29
CA THR A 137 -12.30 -0.19 -10.17
C THR A 137 -11.76 -0.90 -11.41
N ASN A 138 -11.55 -0.20 -12.52
CA ASN A 138 -11.06 -0.76 -13.79
C ASN A 138 -11.78 -2.04 -14.22
N TYR A 139 -13.12 -2.08 -14.10
CA TYR A 139 -13.88 -3.28 -14.40
C TYR A 139 -13.72 -3.74 -15.86
N ALA A 140 -13.36 -5.00 -16.01
CA ALA A 140 -13.47 -5.69 -17.29
C ALA A 140 -14.97 -5.96 -17.62
N PRO A 141 -15.38 -5.89 -18.91
CA PRO A 141 -14.54 -5.69 -20.09
C PRO A 141 -14.23 -4.23 -20.41
N LEU A 142 -14.77 -3.26 -19.66
CA LEU A 142 -14.66 -1.82 -19.94
C LEU A 142 -13.20 -1.36 -19.97
N SER A 143 -12.33 -1.90 -19.12
CA SER A 143 -10.89 -1.64 -19.07
C SER A 143 -10.08 -2.37 -20.16
N SER A 144 -10.71 -3.24 -20.97
CA SER A 144 -10.02 -3.96 -22.02
C SER A 144 -9.61 -3.06 -23.19
N ILE A 145 -8.72 -3.57 -24.04
CA ILE A 145 -8.28 -2.87 -25.25
C ILE A 145 -9.44 -2.62 -26.26
N THR A 146 -10.49 -3.44 -26.19
CA THR A 146 -11.66 -3.32 -27.05
C THR A 146 -12.50 -2.08 -26.72
N PHE A 147 -12.72 -1.80 -25.43
CA PHE A 147 -13.60 -0.72 -24.98
C PHE A 147 -12.82 0.52 -24.53
N SER A 148 -11.55 0.35 -24.16
CA SER A 148 -10.63 1.42 -23.78
C SER A 148 -9.31 1.27 -24.55
N PRO A 149 -9.31 1.51 -25.89
CA PRO A 149 -8.16 1.23 -26.75
C PRO A 149 -6.96 2.17 -26.51
N GLY A 150 -7.18 3.31 -25.85
CA GLY A 150 -6.12 4.29 -25.59
C GLY A 150 -5.07 3.76 -24.61
N PRO A 151 -3.82 4.26 -24.70
CA PRO A 151 -2.74 3.87 -23.79
C PRO A 151 -2.91 4.38 -22.36
N GLY A 152 -3.81 5.34 -22.11
CA GLY A 152 -4.06 5.89 -20.78
C GLY A 152 -4.47 4.85 -19.74
N GLU A 153 -5.30 3.86 -20.12
CA GLU A 153 -5.67 2.74 -19.26
C GLU A 153 -4.46 1.84 -18.94
N SER A 154 -3.57 1.60 -19.92
CA SER A 154 -2.34 0.84 -19.69
C SER A 154 -1.36 1.57 -18.79
N LEU A 155 -1.25 2.91 -18.91
CA LEU A 155 -0.43 3.74 -18.02
C LEU A 155 -0.96 3.70 -16.57
N VAL A 156 -2.27 3.72 -16.38
CA VAL A 156 -2.87 3.53 -15.06
C VAL A 156 -2.50 2.16 -14.49
N GLY A 157 -2.66 1.07 -15.25
CA GLY A 157 -2.28 -0.27 -14.80
C GLY A 157 -0.80 -0.38 -14.44
N LEU A 158 0.11 0.17 -15.26
CA LEU A 158 1.56 0.19 -14.99
C LEU A 158 1.90 1.02 -13.74
N GLY A 159 1.27 2.17 -13.57
CA GLY A 159 1.45 3.00 -12.37
C GLY A 159 0.91 2.31 -11.11
N LEU A 160 -0.23 1.61 -11.21
CA LEU A 160 -0.77 0.79 -10.13
C LEU A 160 0.19 -0.35 -9.73
N MET A 161 0.84 -1.03 -10.68
CA MET A 161 1.85 -2.05 -10.35
C MET A 161 3.00 -1.48 -9.52
N MET A 162 3.47 -0.26 -9.83
CA MET A 162 4.46 0.42 -9.00
C MET A 162 3.91 0.73 -7.61
N LEU A 163 2.68 1.18 -7.52
CA LEU A 163 2.02 1.50 -6.26
C LEU A 163 1.84 0.25 -5.38
N TRP A 164 1.41 -0.89 -5.95
CA TRP A 164 1.29 -2.16 -5.23
C TRP A 164 2.62 -2.61 -4.65
N GLY A 165 3.71 -2.49 -5.39
CA GLY A 165 5.06 -2.73 -4.90
C GLY A 165 5.44 -1.80 -3.74
N SER A 166 5.12 -0.51 -3.84
CA SER A 166 5.32 0.48 -2.78
C SER A 166 4.59 0.10 -1.49
N LEU A 167 3.30 -0.22 -1.57
CA LEU A 167 2.47 -0.58 -0.42
C LEU A 167 2.96 -1.86 0.26
N THR A 168 3.34 -2.88 -0.51
CA THR A 168 3.91 -4.12 0.03
C THR A 168 5.19 -3.87 0.80
N MET A 169 6.13 -3.08 0.25
CA MET A 169 7.38 -2.74 0.93
C MET A 169 7.14 -1.92 2.19
N GLY A 170 6.24 -0.94 2.13
CA GLY A 170 5.86 -0.11 3.28
C GLY A 170 5.25 -0.95 4.40
N SER A 171 4.35 -1.89 4.06
CA SER A 171 3.70 -2.74 5.06
C SER A 171 4.68 -3.68 5.75
N VAL A 172 5.53 -4.38 5.01
CA VAL A 172 6.60 -5.21 5.61
C VAL A 172 7.47 -4.37 6.55
N ASN A 173 7.89 -3.19 6.11
CA ASN A 173 8.77 -2.33 6.89
C ASN A 173 8.12 -1.87 8.21
N LEU A 174 6.89 -1.36 8.17
CA LEU A 174 6.20 -0.86 9.36
C LEU A 174 5.79 -2.00 10.31
N ILE A 175 5.37 -3.16 9.79
CA ILE A 175 5.08 -4.32 10.64
C ILE A 175 6.35 -4.74 11.39
N VAL A 176 7.49 -4.91 10.70
CA VAL A 176 8.76 -5.27 11.35
C VAL A 176 9.17 -4.19 12.38
N THR A 177 9.02 -2.92 12.03
CA THR A 177 9.31 -1.82 12.95
C THR A 177 8.50 -1.95 14.24
N ILE A 178 7.18 -2.14 14.14
CA ILE A 178 6.29 -2.25 15.31
C ILE A 178 6.53 -3.54 16.09
N LEU A 179 6.75 -4.67 15.41
CA LEU A 179 6.94 -5.96 16.07
C LEU A 179 8.29 -6.07 16.75
N VAL A 180 9.36 -5.59 16.11
CA VAL A 180 10.73 -5.92 16.47
C VAL A 180 11.48 -4.75 17.09
N MET A 181 11.16 -3.48 16.77
CA MET A 181 11.99 -2.34 17.17
C MET A 181 11.41 -1.50 18.32
N ARG A 182 10.41 -2.01 19.03
CA ARG A 182 9.88 -1.32 20.21
C ARG A 182 10.96 -1.18 21.30
N ALA A 183 11.00 0.01 21.91
CA ALA A 183 11.88 0.24 23.04
C ALA A 183 11.59 -0.77 24.19
N PRO A 184 12.62 -1.17 24.97
CA PRO A 184 12.44 -2.05 26.12
C PRO A 184 11.35 -1.52 27.04
N GLY A 185 10.42 -2.41 27.48
CA GLY A 185 9.26 -2.02 28.31
C GLY A 185 8.04 -1.49 27.56
N MET A 186 8.14 -1.20 26.23
CA MET A 186 6.98 -0.89 25.37
C MET A 186 6.22 -2.19 25.02
N THR A 187 5.41 -2.64 25.97
CA THR A 187 4.57 -3.83 25.81
C THR A 187 3.35 -3.53 24.92
N TRP A 188 2.70 -4.57 24.44
CA TRP A 188 1.45 -4.44 23.67
C TRP A 188 0.37 -3.60 24.38
N LYS A 189 0.26 -3.70 25.71
CA LYS A 189 -0.72 -2.92 26.49
C LYS A 189 -0.40 -1.42 26.50
N LYS A 190 0.88 -1.06 26.40
CA LYS A 190 1.35 0.33 26.41
C LYS A 190 1.35 0.98 25.02
N LEU A 191 1.27 0.18 23.95
CA LEU A 191 1.28 0.70 22.59
C LEU A 191 0.20 1.77 22.39
N PRO A 192 0.55 2.93 21.82
CA PRO A 192 -0.42 3.99 21.50
C PRO A 192 -1.50 3.51 20.54
N PRO A 193 -2.73 4.06 20.61
CA PRO A 193 -3.80 3.70 19.69
C PRO A 193 -3.44 3.90 18.22
N PHE A 194 -2.77 4.99 17.87
CA PHE A 194 -2.35 5.24 16.50
C PHE A 194 -1.40 4.15 15.98
N THR A 195 -0.42 3.71 16.78
CA THR A 195 0.47 2.61 16.42
C THR A 195 -0.28 1.28 16.24
N TRP A 196 -1.31 1.00 17.07
CA TRP A 196 -2.15 -0.18 16.88
C TRP A 196 -2.94 -0.14 15.58
N MET A 197 -3.59 0.99 15.27
CA MET A 197 -4.35 1.14 14.04
C MET A 197 -3.43 1.06 12.82
N THR A 198 -2.23 1.63 12.90
CA THR A 198 -1.22 1.45 11.85
C THR A 198 -0.84 -0.03 11.66
N LEU A 199 -0.60 -0.78 12.73
CA LEU A 199 -0.29 -2.22 12.61
C LEU A 199 -1.41 -2.97 11.88
N PHE A 200 -2.67 -2.72 12.23
CA PHE A 200 -3.82 -3.34 11.58
C PHE A 200 -3.92 -2.94 10.10
N THR A 201 -3.70 -1.66 9.79
CA THR A 201 -3.62 -1.17 8.41
C THR A 201 -2.56 -1.90 7.60
N GLN A 202 -1.37 -2.08 8.16
CA GLN A 202 -0.28 -2.74 7.45
C GLN A 202 -0.53 -4.24 7.25
N LEU A 203 -1.23 -4.91 8.19
CA LEU A 203 -1.66 -6.29 8.02
C LEU A 203 -2.70 -6.44 6.90
N LEU A 204 -3.66 -5.51 6.82
CA LEU A 204 -4.63 -5.48 5.71
C LEU A 204 -3.90 -5.34 4.36
N LEU A 205 -2.98 -4.40 4.22
CA LEU A 205 -2.20 -4.21 3.00
C LEU A 205 -1.36 -5.44 2.64
N LEU A 206 -0.67 -6.03 3.62
CA LEU A 206 0.22 -7.18 3.39
C LEU A 206 -0.51 -8.35 2.73
N PHE A 207 -1.76 -8.60 3.11
CA PHE A 207 -2.54 -9.75 2.64
C PHE A 207 -3.53 -9.42 1.52
N SER A 208 -3.89 -8.14 1.28
CA SER A 208 -4.81 -7.77 0.21
C SER A 208 -4.13 -7.35 -1.09
N VAL A 209 -3.05 -6.56 -0.99
CA VAL A 209 -2.33 -6.02 -2.16
C VAL A 209 -1.83 -7.08 -3.13
N PRO A 210 -1.31 -8.24 -2.70
CA PRO A 210 -0.83 -9.25 -3.63
C PRO A 210 -1.91 -9.78 -4.60
N SER A 211 -3.17 -9.87 -4.16
CA SER A 211 -4.28 -10.30 -5.03
C SER A 211 -4.51 -9.31 -6.17
N ILE A 212 -4.60 -8.02 -5.85
CA ILE A 212 -4.80 -7.01 -6.88
C ILE A 212 -3.56 -6.79 -7.75
N PHE A 213 -2.36 -7.03 -7.22
CA PHE A 213 -1.14 -7.03 -8.03
C PHE A 213 -1.22 -8.11 -9.12
N ALA A 214 -1.61 -9.33 -8.76
CA ALA A 214 -1.83 -10.42 -9.71
C ALA A 214 -2.91 -10.08 -10.75
N GLY A 215 -4.05 -9.52 -10.30
CA GLY A 215 -5.12 -9.08 -11.18
C GLY A 215 -4.67 -7.97 -12.14
N THR A 216 -3.95 -6.97 -11.65
CA THR A 216 -3.43 -5.87 -12.49
C THR A 216 -2.42 -6.37 -13.51
N LEU A 217 -1.56 -7.32 -13.14
CA LEU A 217 -0.61 -7.95 -14.05
C LEU A 217 -1.33 -8.71 -15.17
N ALA A 218 -2.37 -9.49 -14.82
CA ALA A 218 -3.20 -10.20 -15.81
C ALA A 218 -3.94 -9.22 -16.72
N LEU A 219 -4.49 -8.10 -16.21
CA LEU A 219 -5.16 -7.08 -17.01
C LEU A 219 -4.19 -6.40 -18.00
N ILE A 220 -3.00 -6.05 -17.53
CA ILE A 220 -1.97 -5.49 -18.42
C ILE A 220 -1.55 -6.49 -19.49
N SER A 221 -1.45 -7.78 -19.14
CA SER A 221 -1.18 -8.84 -20.11
C SER A 221 -2.28 -8.95 -21.18
N ASP A 222 -3.56 -8.85 -20.78
CA ASP A 222 -4.70 -8.82 -21.72
C ASP A 222 -4.58 -7.63 -22.69
N ARG A 223 -4.13 -6.47 -22.20
CA ARG A 223 -4.00 -5.25 -23.01
C ARG A 223 -2.76 -5.21 -23.91
N THR A 224 -1.68 -5.89 -23.53
CA THR A 224 -0.36 -5.75 -24.19
C THR A 224 0.12 -7.01 -24.90
N LEU A 225 -0.22 -8.18 -24.38
CA LEU A 225 0.22 -9.48 -24.92
C LEU A 225 -0.90 -10.25 -25.63
N GLY A 226 -2.14 -9.75 -25.55
CA GLY A 226 -3.30 -10.42 -26.16
C GLY A 226 -3.76 -11.66 -25.38
N THR A 227 -3.47 -11.75 -24.08
CA THR A 227 -4.09 -12.75 -23.21
C THR A 227 -5.58 -12.44 -23.02
N VAL A 228 -6.34 -13.39 -22.48
CA VAL A 228 -7.81 -13.30 -22.43
C VAL A 228 -8.38 -13.59 -21.05
N PHE A 229 -7.69 -13.20 -19.97
CA PHE A 229 -8.10 -13.49 -18.59
C PHE A 229 -9.49 -12.94 -18.24
N PHE A 230 -9.78 -11.73 -18.71
CA PHE A 230 -11.00 -11.00 -18.33
C PHE A 230 -11.93 -10.70 -19.51
N LEU A 231 -11.69 -11.32 -20.66
CA LEU A 231 -12.48 -11.11 -21.88
C LEU A 231 -13.43 -12.29 -22.16
N ASN A 232 -14.74 -12.02 -22.20
CA ASN A 232 -15.73 -13.01 -22.63
C ASN A 232 -15.65 -13.26 -24.17
N PRO A 233 -15.91 -14.48 -24.64
CA PRO A 233 -16.37 -15.66 -23.89
C PRO A 233 -15.23 -16.52 -23.29
N ALA A 234 -13.98 -16.26 -23.62
CA ALA A 234 -12.85 -17.09 -23.22
C ALA A 234 -12.41 -16.86 -21.77
N GLY A 235 -12.59 -15.64 -21.25
CA GLY A 235 -12.22 -15.25 -19.89
C GLY A 235 -13.43 -14.98 -18.99
N SER A 236 -13.18 -14.37 -17.81
CA SER A 236 -14.24 -14.07 -16.83
C SER A 236 -14.08 -12.70 -16.19
N THR A 237 -15.08 -11.85 -16.37
CA THR A 237 -15.15 -10.53 -15.71
C THR A 237 -15.31 -10.64 -14.19
N ILE A 238 -16.02 -11.67 -13.70
CA ILE A 238 -16.21 -11.93 -12.27
C ILE A 238 -14.86 -12.20 -11.59
N LEU A 239 -13.92 -12.78 -12.31
CA LEU A 239 -12.59 -13.05 -11.81
C LEU A 239 -11.83 -11.75 -11.46
N TRP A 240 -11.93 -10.72 -12.36
CA TRP A 240 -11.40 -9.40 -12.07
C TRP A 240 -12.03 -8.80 -10.81
N GLU A 241 -13.34 -8.87 -10.67
CA GLU A 241 -14.05 -8.32 -9.54
C GLU A 241 -13.65 -8.99 -8.22
N ASN A 242 -13.47 -10.31 -8.20
CA ASN A 242 -12.96 -11.02 -7.02
C ASN A 242 -11.55 -10.56 -6.64
N MET A 243 -10.62 -10.44 -7.60
CA MET A 243 -9.26 -9.98 -7.34
C MET A 243 -9.24 -8.53 -6.87
N TRP A 244 -10.08 -7.68 -7.49
CA TRP A 244 -10.19 -6.28 -7.11
C TRP A 244 -10.76 -6.10 -5.71
N TRP A 245 -11.89 -6.73 -5.41
CA TRP A 245 -12.59 -6.50 -4.14
C TRP A 245 -11.97 -7.22 -2.95
N PHE A 246 -11.22 -8.31 -3.16
CA PHE A 246 -10.38 -8.89 -2.13
C PHE A 246 -9.33 -7.89 -1.60
N PHE A 247 -8.93 -6.93 -2.42
CA PHE A 247 -8.18 -5.75 -2.00
C PHE A 247 -9.09 -4.59 -1.63
N GLY A 248 -10.09 -4.28 -2.46
CA GLY A 248 -10.85 -3.03 -2.40
C GLY A 248 -11.64 -2.85 -1.11
N HIS A 249 -12.16 -3.93 -0.50
CA HIS A 249 -12.81 -3.83 0.80
C HIS A 249 -11.81 -3.64 1.94
N PRO A 250 -10.73 -4.43 2.10
CA PRO A 250 -9.66 -4.09 3.02
C PRO A 250 -9.11 -2.67 2.87
N GLU A 251 -9.05 -2.13 1.65
CA GLU A 251 -8.57 -0.76 1.39
C GLU A 251 -9.42 0.31 2.08
N VAL A 252 -10.73 0.16 2.19
CA VAL A 252 -11.55 1.14 2.92
C VAL A 252 -11.17 1.20 4.40
N TYR A 253 -10.77 0.07 5.00
CA TYR A 253 -10.23 0.05 6.36
C TYR A 253 -8.79 0.61 6.43
N VAL A 254 -7.98 0.39 5.41
CA VAL A 254 -6.63 0.98 5.29
C VAL A 254 -6.70 2.50 5.34
N VAL A 255 -7.70 3.10 4.72
CA VAL A 255 -7.93 4.55 4.74
C VAL A 255 -8.43 5.01 6.12
N VAL A 256 -9.36 4.29 6.72
CA VAL A 256 -10.09 4.72 7.93
C VAL A 256 -9.30 4.49 9.21
N LEU A 257 -8.58 3.37 9.34
CA LEU A 257 -7.92 3.00 10.61
C LEU A 257 -6.85 4.02 11.07
N PRO A 258 -5.96 4.55 10.20
CA PRO A 258 -5.01 5.59 10.64
C PRO A 258 -5.71 6.85 11.13
N ALA A 259 -6.83 7.23 10.51
CA ALA A 259 -7.64 8.37 10.94
C ALA A 259 -8.24 8.14 12.33
N PHE A 260 -8.81 6.96 12.58
CA PHE A 260 -9.30 6.60 13.92
C PHE A 260 -8.17 6.50 14.96
N GLY A 261 -6.98 6.09 14.54
CA GLY A 261 -5.79 6.17 15.38
C GLY A 261 -5.48 7.61 15.81
N ALA A 262 -5.49 8.56 14.86
CA ALA A 262 -5.29 9.97 15.13
C ALA A 262 -6.44 10.56 15.99
N ILE A 263 -7.70 10.22 15.70
CA ILE A 263 -8.87 10.60 16.51
C ILE A 263 -8.67 10.11 17.96
N ALA A 264 -8.23 8.88 18.18
CA ALA A 264 -8.02 8.33 19.51
C ALA A 264 -6.96 9.11 20.31
N GLU A 265 -5.83 9.46 19.67
CA GLU A 265 -4.79 10.29 20.31
C GLU A 265 -5.33 11.68 20.68
N VAL A 266 -6.06 12.31 19.77
CA VAL A 266 -6.71 13.61 20.00
C VAL A 266 -7.74 13.53 21.14
N MET A 267 -8.61 12.50 21.11
CA MET A 267 -9.62 12.32 22.14
C MET A 267 -8.99 12.20 23.55
N MET A 268 -7.95 11.37 23.71
CA MET A 268 -7.27 11.22 25.00
C MET A 268 -6.73 12.55 25.53
N VAL A 269 -6.08 13.33 24.68
CA VAL A 269 -5.41 14.57 25.09
C VAL A 269 -6.40 15.68 25.41
N PHE A 270 -7.42 15.86 24.58
CA PHE A 270 -8.36 16.98 24.71
C PHE A 270 -9.54 16.70 25.64
N THR A 271 -9.71 15.44 26.08
CA THR A 271 -10.65 15.08 27.15
C THR A 271 -9.95 14.86 28.50
N GLY A 272 -8.61 14.67 28.46
CA GLY A 272 -7.80 14.33 29.64
C GLY A 272 -8.07 12.93 30.18
N ARG A 273 -8.54 11.99 29.34
CA ARG A 273 -8.90 10.62 29.75
C ARG A 273 -8.28 9.57 28.83
N PRO A 274 -7.89 8.41 29.38
CA PRO A 274 -7.49 7.28 28.53
C PRO A 274 -8.68 6.77 27.71
N ILE A 275 -8.42 6.15 26.56
CA ILE A 275 -9.47 5.54 25.73
C ILE A 275 -10.28 4.53 26.55
N TYR A 276 -11.58 4.74 26.55
CA TYR A 276 -12.52 3.85 27.20
C TYR A 276 -12.44 2.45 26.58
N ALA A 277 -12.35 1.42 27.44
CA ALA A 277 -12.28 0.02 27.02
C ALA A 277 -11.22 -0.29 25.94
N LYS A 278 -10.06 0.39 25.97
CA LYS A 278 -8.97 0.23 24.98
C LYS A 278 -8.70 -1.22 24.60
N LYS A 279 -8.67 -2.15 25.57
CA LYS A 279 -8.40 -3.58 25.30
C LYS A 279 -9.50 -4.19 24.43
N ALA A 280 -10.77 -3.94 24.76
CA ALA A 280 -11.89 -4.45 23.97
C ALA A 280 -11.88 -3.87 22.55
N LEU A 281 -11.59 -2.57 22.44
CA LEU A 281 -11.45 -1.91 21.14
C LEU A 281 -10.37 -2.56 20.28
N MET A 282 -9.15 -2.78 20.81
CA MET A 282 -8.05 -3.38 20.05
C MET A 282 -8.34 -4.83 19.67
N ILE A 283 -9.01 -5.60 20.53
CA ILE A 283 -9.45 -6.96 20.22
C ILE A 283 -10.51 -6.93 19.11
N SER A 284 -11.51 -6.05 19.22
CA SER A 284 -12.58 -5.93 18.24
C SER A 284 -12.05 -5.58 16.85
N VAL A 285 -11.17 -4.60 16.74
CA VAL A 285 -10.57 -4.22 15.46
C VAL A 285 -9.62 -5.31 14.96
N GLY A 286 -8.70 -5.79 15.79
CA GLY A 286 -7.63 -6.70 15.36
C GLY A 286 -8.07 -8.13 15.10
N LEU A 287 -9.02 -8.67 15.88
CA LEU A 287 -9.45 -10.08 15.76
C LEU A 287 -10.79 -10.27 15.06
N ILE A 288 -11.60 -9.19 14.92
CA ILE A 288 -12.88 -9.27 14.22
C ILE A 288 -12.81 -8.47 12.92
N MET A 289 -12.72 -7.14 12.99
CA MET A 289 -12.77 -6.28 11.80
C MET A 289 -11.72 -6.65 10.74
N VAL A 290 -10.45 -6.82 11.13
CA VAL A 290 -9.36 -7.10 10.18
C VAL A 290 -9.53 -8.45 9.47
N PRO A 291 -9.73 -9.60 10.16
CA PRO A 291 -9.95 -10.87 9.46
C PRO A 291 -11.26 -10.90 8.66
N PHE A 292 -12.35 -10.32 9.19
CA PHE A 292 -13.63 -10.31 8.51
C PHE A 292 -13.59 -9.51 7.21
N SER A 293 -12.76 -8.46 7.11
CA SER A 293 -12.61 -7.68 5.88
C SER A 293 -12.26 -8.54 4.66
N PHE A 294 -11.55 -9.67 4.86
CA PHE A 294 -11.22 -10.63 3.81
C PHE A 294 -12.36 -11.62 3.49
N SER A 295 -13.39 -11.72 4.30
CA SER A 295 -14.54 -12.60 4.05
C SER A 295 -15.74 -11.86 3.47
N ILE A 296 -15.87 -10.57 3.77
CA ILE A 296 -17.04 -9.78 3.40
C ILE A 296 -16.89 -8.99 2.10
N TYR A 297 -15.71 -9.01 1.46
CA TYR A 297 -15.42 -8.19 0.28
C TYR A 297 -16.44 -8.36 -0.85
N ALA A 298 -17.07 -9.52 -0.96
CA ALA A 298 -18.00 -9.80 -2.06
C ALA A 298 -19.39 -9.14 -1.87
N HIS A 299 -19.62 -8.36 -0.79
CA HIS A 299 -20.81 -7.49 -0.76
C HIS A 299 -20.75 -6.41 -1.84
N HIS A 300 -19.57 -6.07 -2.33
CA HIS A 300 -19.41 -5.23 -3.52
C HIS A 300 -19.84 -5.95 -4.81
N MET A 301 -20.21 -7.24 -4.75
CA MET A 301 -20.48 -8.10 -5.90
C MET A 301 -21.89 -8.71 -5.86
N PHE A 302 -22.81 -8.20 -5.04
CA PHE A 302 -24.15 -8.78 -4.91
C PHE A 302 -24.93 -8.90 -6.23
N LEU A 303 -24.67 -8.01 -7.20
CA LEU A 303 -25.32 -8.01 -8.51
C LEU A 303 -24.47 -8.62 -9.66
N THR A 304 -23.36 -9.29 -9.35
CA THR A 304 -22.45 -9.83 -10.37
C THR A 304 -22.66 -11.32 -10.67
N GLY A 305 -23.75 -11.90 -10.19
CA GLY A 305 -24.08 -13.31 -10.47
C GLY A 305 -23.37 -14.31 -9.55
N ILE A 306 -22.90 -13.89 -8.36
CA ILE A 306 -22.42 -14.81 -7.33
C ILE A 306 -23.52 -15.77 -6.86
N ASN A 307 -23.10 -16.95 -6.38
CA ASN A 307 -24.03 -17.98 -5.92
C ASN A 307 -24.97 -17.42 -4.82
N PRO A 308 -26.30 -17.69 -4.87
CA PRO A 308 -27.25 -17.20 -3.88
C PRO A 308 -26.88 -17.54 -2.43
N LEU A 309 -26.44 -18.77 -2.16
CA LEU A 309 -26.04 -19.15 -0.79
C LEU A 309 -24.80 -18.38 -0.31
N GLN A 310 -23.84 -18.15 -1.20
CA GLN A 310 -22.68 -17.32 -0.91
C GLN A 310 -23.11 -15.87 -0.65
N ARG A 311 -24.06 -15.35 -1.41
CA ARG A 311 -24.60 -14.00 -1.27
C ARG A 311 -25.22 -13.78 0.12
N GLU A 312 -26.11 -14.69 0.57
CA GLU A 312 -26.73 -14.66 1.90
C GLU A 312 -25.69 -14.77 3.04
N PHE A 313 -24.67 -15.62 2.86
CA PHE A 313 -23.61 -15.75 3.84
C PHE A 313 -22.79 -14.44 3.97
N ILE A 314 -22.51 -13.77 2.86
CA ILE A 314 -21.76 -12.50 2.84
C ILE A 314 -22.62 -11.37 3.42
N ASP A 315 -23.92 -11.33 3.13
CA ASP A 315 -24.91 -10.42 3.71
C ASP A 315 -24.80 -10.46 5.25
N LEU A 316 -25.05 -11.62 5.84
CA LEU A 316 -24.99 -11.83 7.28
C LEU A 316 -23.61 -11.43 7.88
N ASN A 317 -22.53 -11.85 7.25
CA ASN A 317 -21.19 -11.51 7.75
C ASN A 317 -20.91 -10.00 7.69
N THR A 318 -21.41 -9.32 6.65
CA THR A 318 -21.23 -7.87 6.51
C THR A 318 -21.99 -7.12 7.59
N GLU A 319 -23.23 -7.55 7.90
CA GLU A 319 -23.99 -6.97 8.99
C GLU A 319 -23.34 -7.18 10.36
N ILE A 320 -22.77 -8.38 10.62
CA ILE A 320 -22.04 -8.68 11.86
C ILE A 320 -20.84 -7.73 12.02
N ASN A 321 -20.18 -7.33 10.92
CA ASN A 321 -19.03 -6.42 10.98
C ASN A 321 -19.40 -4.97 11.39
N THR A 322 -20.70 -4.65 11.48
CA THR A 322 -21.21 -3.41 12.09
C THR A 322 -20.89 -3.36 13.60
N LEU A 323 -20.82 -4.51 14.29
CA LEU A 323 -20.54 -4.58 15.72
C LEU A 323 -19.15 -4.02 16.10
N PRO A 324 -18.02 -4.45 15.48
CA PRO A 324 -16.72 -3.86 15.77
C PRO A 324 -16.65 -2.38 15.36
N SER A 325 -17.28 -1.97 14.26
CA SER A 325 -17.35 -0.58 13.82
C SER A 325 -18.11 0.30 14.81
N GLY A 326 -19.26 -0.17 15.29
CA GLY A 326 -20.04 0.49 16.33
C GLY A 326 -19.29 0.60 17.66
N LEU A 327 -18.62 -0.47 18.09
CA LEU A 327 -17.79 -0.46 19.30
C LEU A 327 -16.64 0.56 19.21
N LEU A 328 -16.02 0.69 18.05
CA LEU A 328 -14.98 1.70 17.81
C LEU A 328 -15.50 3.12 18.07
N VAL A 329 -16.67 3.47 17.51
CA VAL A 329 -17.30 4.79 17.74
C VAL A 329 -17.73 4.97 19.21
N ILE A 330 -18.36 3.97 19.80
CA ILE A 330 -18.82 4.01 21.21
C ILE A 330 -17.61 4.23 22.14
N CYS A 331 -16.51 3.52 21.95
CA CYS A 331 -15.31 3.71 22.78
C CYS A 331 -14.74 5.13 22.65
N MET A 332 -14.74 5.71 21.44
CA MET A 332 -14.28 7.09 21.24
C MET A 332 -15.20 8.10 21.95
N ILE A 333 -16.51 8.01 21.75
CA ILE A 333 -17.49 8.91 22.39
C ILE A 333 -17.46 8.74 23.92
N ALA A 334 -17.44 7.50 24.42
CA ALA A 334 -17.38 7.22 25.86
C ALA A 334 -16.11 7.77 26.51
N THR A 335 -15.02 7.92 25.78
CA THR A 335 -13.79 8.58 26.25
C THR A 335 -14.02 10.03 26.64
N ALA A 336 -14.97 10.73 26.00
CA ALA A 336 -15.30 12.12 26.31
C ALA A 336 -16.19 12.27 27.57
N ILE A 337 -16.92 11.22 27.95
CA ILE A 337 -17.88 11.29 29.07
C ILE A 337 -17.13 11.51 30.41
N GLY A 338 -17.45 12.59 31.08
CA GLY A 338 -16.82 12.99 32.35
C GLY A 338 -15.38 13.49 32.20
N GLY A 339 -14.93 13.78 30.99
CA GLY A 339 -13.62 14.39 30.74
C GLY A 339 -13.62 15.92 30.84
N ALA A 340 -12.43 16.50 31.00
CA ALA A 340 -12.20 17.97 30.99
C ALA A 340 -12.04 18.43 29.52
N ILE A 341 -13.14 18.53 28.78
CA ILE A 341 -13.16 18.77 27.34
C ILE A 341 -12.57 20.14 27.00
N LYS A 342 -11.57 20.16 26.11
CA LYS A 342 -10.93 21.38 25.60
C LYS A 342 -11.20 21.52 24.10
N PHE A 343 -12.18 22.34 23.74
CA PHE A 343 -12.54 22.59 22.34
C PHE A 343 -11.43 23.38 21.61
N LYS A 344 -10.55 22.67 20.93
CA LYS A 344 -9.52 23.18 20.03
C LYS A 344 -9.70 22.50 18.67
N ALA A 345 -9.08 23.05 17.62
CA ALA A 345 -9.24 22.52 16.25
C ALA A 345 -9.05 20.99 16.13
N PRO A 346 -8.03 20.35 16.76
CA PRO A 346 -7.93 18.89 16.68
C PRO A 346 -9.19 18.18 17.15
N LEU A 347 -9.73 18.56 18.33
CA LEU A 347 -10.92 17.91 18.88
C LEU A 347 -12.18 18.19 18.06
N THR A 348 -12.34 19.41 17.53
CA THR A 348 -13.55 19.75 16.75
C THR A 348 -13.63 18.93 15.47
N PHE A 349 -12.50 18.75 14.77
CA PHE A 349 -12.42 17.86 13.61
C PHE A 349 -12.60 16.38 13.96
N ALA A 350 -12.04 15.91 15.08
CA ALA A 350 -12.22 14.54 15.55
C ALA A 350 -13.69 14.22 15.88
N LEU A 351 -14.39 15.14 16.55
CA LEU A 351 -15.82 14.96 16.87
C LEU A 351 -16.69 15.02 15.60
N ALA A 352 -16.37 15.92 14.67
CA ALA A 352 -17.06 15.96 13.39
C ALA A 352 -16.85 14.66 12.60
N ALA A 353 -15.62 14.12 12.55
CA ALA A 353 -15.31 12.84 11.93
C ALA A 353 -16.17 11.70 12.52
N LEU A 354 -16.30 11.64 13.85
CA LEU A 354 -17.15 10.65 14.51
C LEU A 354 -18.64 10.83 14.16
N ALA A 355 -19.13 12.07 14.14
CA ALA A 355 -20.53 12.36 13.82
C ALA A 355 -20.89 11.96 12.39
N VAL A 356 -20.06 12.33 11.41
CA VAL A 356 -20.30 11.97 10.01
C VAL A 356 -20.09 10.48 9.75
N PHE A 357 -19.16 9.82 10.49
CA PHE A 357 -18.99 8.38 10.44
C PHE A 357 -20.26 7.62 10.88
N VAL A 358 -20.97 8.12 11.88
CA VAL A 358 -22.26 7.51 12.30
C VAL A 358 -23.29 7.59 11.16
N ILE A 359 -23.42 8.74 10.50
CA ILE A 359 -24.34 8.91 9.36
C ILE A 359 -23.93 7.98 8.20
N GLY A 360 -22.64 7.99 7.83
CA GLY A 360 -22.12 7.09 6.80
C GLY A 360 -22.26 5.62 7.17
N GLY A 361 -22.04 5.25 8.45
CA GLY A 361 -22.21 3.89 8.94
C GLY A 361 -23.65 3.39 8.84
N ILE A 362 -24.63 4.23 9.18
CA ILE A 362 -26.07 3.90 9.04
C ILE A 362 -26.41 3.66 7.57
N SER A 363 -25.95 4.53 6.66
CA SER A 363 -26.19 4.31 5.22
C SER A 363 -25.49 3.05 4.71
N GLY A 364 -24.32 2.69 5.27
CA GLY A 364 -23.60 1.45 4.94
C GLY A 364 -24.34 0.18 5.38
N VAL A 365 -25.14 0.23 6.45
CA VAL A 365 -26.00 -0.88 6.83
C VAL A 365 -27.08 -1.12 5.76
N PHE A 366 -27.57 -0.06 5.12
CA PHE A 366 -28.51 -0.22 3.99
C PHE A 366 -27.81 -0.87 2.78
N ASP A 367 -26.59 -0.43 2.47
CA ASP A 367 -25.80 -0.98 1.35
C ASP A 367 -25.29 -2.41 1.64
N SER A 368 -25.31 -2.87 2.91
CA SER A 368 -24.92 -4.23 3.28
C SER A 368 -26.02 -5.25 3.04
N SER A 369 -27.29 -4.84 3.05
CA SER A 369 -28.42 -5.71 2.80
C SER A 369 -28.59 -5.98 1.31
N VAL A 370 -28.62 -7.24 0.90
CA VAL A 370 -28.83 -7.66 -0.49
C VAL A 370 -30.06 -7.02 -1.11
N LEU A 371 -31.17 -6.98 -0.37
CA LEU A 371 -32.45 -6.44 -0.86
C LEU A 371 -32.36 -4.93 -1.14
N LEU A 372 -31.74 -4.17 -0.24
CA LEU A 372 -31.61 -2.74 -0.40
C LEU A 372 -30.52 -2.38 -1.41
N ASP A 373 -29.41 -3.14 -1.42
CA ASP A 373 -28.32 -2.90 -2.37
C ASP A 373 -28.77 -3.09 -3.83
N GLN A 374 -29.76 -3.94 -4.11
CA GLN A 374 -30.31 -4.07 -5.46
C GLN A 374 -30.89 -2.76 -6.01
N GLU A 375 -31.48 -1.94 -5.15
CA GLU A 375 -32.06 -0.64 -5.52
C GLU A 375 -31.03 0.49 -5.46
N LEU A 376 -30.09 0.43 -4.50
CA LEU A 376 -29.17 1.53 -4.21
C LEU A 376 -27.86 1.46 -5.01
N ARG A 377 -27.46 0.24 -5.39
CA ARG A 377 -26.17 0.04 -6.09
C ARG A 377 -26.06 0.86 -7.38
N GLY A 378 -24.96 1.57 -7.50
CA GLY A 378 -24.69 2.40 -8.67
C GLY A 378 -25.39 3.75 -8.68
N THR A 379 -26.11 4.12 -7.62
CA THR A 379 -26.77 5.43 -7.46
C THR A 379 -25.90 6.44 -6.72
N TYR A 380 -26.37 7.68 -6.65
CA TYR A 380 -25.74 8.76 -5.87
C TYR A 380 -25.83 8.53 -4.36
N GLN A 381 -26.78 7.71 -3.87
CA GLN A 381 -26.84 7.33 -2.46
C GLN A 381 -25.53 6.66 -2.03
N VAL A 382 -25.02 5.70 -2.82
CA VAL A 382 -23.73 5.04 -2.56
C VAL A 382 -22.57 6.07 -2.61
N VAL A 383 -22.64 7.08 -3.49
CA VAL A 383 -21.65 8.16 -3.53
C VAL A 383 -21.68 8.96 -2.23
N GLY A 384 -22.87 9.31 -1.73
CA GLY A 384 -23.03 9.94 -0.41
C GLY A 384 -22.44 9.08 0.70
N HIS A 385 -22.78 7.77 0.73
CA HIS A 385 -22.28 6.82 1.73
C HIS A 385 -20.75 6.82 1.83
N PHE A 386 -20.06 6.50 0.75
CA PHE A 386 -18.59 6.35 0.86
C PHE A 386 -17.88 7.68 1.06
N HIS A 387 -18.44 8.83 0.64
CA HIS A 387 -17.85 10.12 0.96
C HIS A 387 -18.02 10.48 2.45
N TYR A 388 -19.14 10.12 3.09
CA TYR A 388 -19.28 10.28 4.53
C TYR A 388 -18.26 9.45 5.32
N ILE A 389 -17.89 8.27 4.81
CA ILE A 389 -16.87 7.41 5.45
C ILE A 389 -15.45 7.91 5.10
N MET A 390 -15.13 8.09 3.80
CA MET A 390 -13.75 8.34 3.36
C MET A 390 -13.35 9.82 3.51
N VAL A 391 -14.20 10.76 3.08
CA VAL A 391 -13.91 12.19 3.22
C VAL A 391 -14.35 12.68 4.60
N GLY A 392 -15.58 12.39 5.01
CA GLY A 392 -16.10 12.83 6.29
C GLY A 392 -15.31 12.28 7.47
N ALA A 393 -15.23 10.95 7.59
CA ALA A 393 -14.58 10.36 8.75
C ALA A 393 -13.06 10.30 8.62
N ALA A 394 -12.52 9.77 7.50
CA ALA A 394 -11.09 9.58 7.39
C ALA A 394 -10.35 10.90 7.17
N GLU A 395 -10.75 11.74 6.22
CA GLU A 395 -10.06 13.01 5.98
C GLU A 395 -10.17 13.95 7.19
N PHE A 396 -11.37 14.13 7.79
CA PHE A 396 -11.50 14.97 8.99
C PHE A 396 -10.71 14.41 10.17
N GLY A 397 -10.62 13.08 10.32
CA GLY A 397 -9.79 12.43 11.32
C GLY A 397 -8.30 12.69 11.09
N LEU A 398 -7.83 12.63 9.85
CA LEU A 398 -6.44 12.97 9.49
C LEU A 398 -6.18 14.47 9.63
N ILE A 399 -7.14 15.35 9.29
CA ILE A 399 -7.02 16.80 9.54
C ILE A 399 -6.94 17.08 11.06
N ALA A 400 -7.70 16.36 11.90
CA ALA A 400 -7.54 16.43 13.34
C ALA A 400 -6.10 16.09 13.76
N GLY A 401 -5.52 15.03 13.16
CA GLY A 401 -4.12 14.66 13.33
C GLY A 401 -3.15 15.74 12.83
N ILE A 402 -3.40 16.37 11.67
CA ILE A 402 -2.59 17.49 11.18
C ILE A 402 -2.55 18.60 12.23
N TYR A 403 -3.67 19.10 12.70
CA TYR A 403 -3.72 20.16 13.69
C TYR A 403 -3.10 19.75 15.05
N TYR A 404 -3.18 18.46 15.38
CA TYR A 404 -2.58 17.92 16.60
C TYR A 404 -1.05 17.87 16.52
N TRP A 405 -0.51 17.36 15.40
CA TRP A 405 0.92 17.12 15.25
C TRP A 405 1.69 18.25 14.52
N LEU A 406 1.01 19.24 13.91
CA LEU A 406 1.65 20.35 13.20
C LEU A 406 2.69 21.09 14.08
N PRO A 407 2.43 21.37 15.38
CA PRO A 407 3.46 21.97 16.23
C PRO A 407 4.70 21.08 16.43
N LYS A 408 4.54 19.76 16.38
CA LYS A 408 5.66 18.82 16.47
C LYS A 408 6.51 18.82 15.19
N TRP A 409 5.86 18.92 14.01
CA TRP A 409 6.56 18.97 12.73
C TRP A 409 7.36 20.25 12.53
N THR A 410 6.77 21.38 12.94
CA THR A 410 7.26 22.71 12.54
C THR A 410 7.86 23.51 13.68
N GLY A 411 7.60 23.16 14.92
CA GLY A 411 7.92 23.98 16.08
C GLY A 411 7.07 25.24 16.20
N MET A 412 5.98 25.38 15.42
CA MET A 412 5.16 26.57 15.32
C MET A 412 3.71 26.28 15.66
N MET A 413 3.05 27.21 16.39
CA MET A 413 1.61 27.20 16.58
C MET A 413 0.90 27.90 15.45
N TYR A 414 -0.28 27.42 15.11
CA TYR A 414 -1.17 27.99 14.09
C TYR A 414 -2.20 28.94 14.71
N SER A 415 -2.79 29.82 13.87
CA SER A 415 -3.89 30.70 14.25
C SER A 415 -5.15 29.90 14.59
N GLY A 416 -5.62 29.98 15.83
CA GLY A 416 -6.85 29.33 16.28
C GLY A 416 -8.10 29.87 15.57
N ALA A 417 -8.10 31.14 15.16
CA ALA A 417 -9.21 31.75 14.40
C ALA A 417 -9.32 31.15 12.99
N VAL A 418 -8.19 31.03 12.28
CA VAL A 418 -8.15 30.42 10.93
C VAL A 418 -8.54 28.94 11.03
N ALA A 419 -8.03 28.20 12.01
CA ALA A 419 -8.37 26.79 12.21
C ALA A 419 -9.86 26.59 12.52
N LYS A 420 -10.48 27.50 13.30
CA LYS A 420 -11.92 27.48 13.55
C LYS A 420 -12.73 27.80 12.31
N LEU A 421 -12.30 28.78 11.52
CA LEU A 421 -12.95 29.13 10.24
C LEU A 421 -12.87 27.94 9.28
N HIS A 422 -11.69 27.32 9.15
CA HIS A 422 -11.51 26.11 8.35
C HIS A 422 -12.48 25.00 8.77
N PHE A 423 -12.59 24.74 10.08
CA PHE A 423 -13.52 23.73 10.58
C PHE A 423 -14.97 24.04 10.18
N ILE A 424 -15.44 25.26 10.46
CA ILE A 424 -16.84 25.65 10.21
C ILE A 424 -17.18 25.56 8.72
N THR A 425 -16.32 26.12 7.87
CA THR A 425 -16.55 26.11 6.43
C THR A 425 -16.46 24.70 5.84
N SER A 426 -15.46 23.91 6.23
CA SER A 426 -15.33 22.52 5.76
C SER A 426 -16.52 21.67 6.18
N PHE A 427 -16.99 21.77 7.43
CA PHE A 427 -18.10 20.96 7.91
C PHE A 427 -19.43 21.33 7.23
N ILE A 428 -19.72 22.65 7.07
CA ILE A 428 -20.93 23.09 6.39
C ILE A 428 -20.92 22.65 4.93
N PHE A 429 -19.86 22.95 4.20
CA PHE A 429 -19.81 22.69 2.76
C PHE A 429 -19.64 21.20 2.44
N PHE A 430 -19.02 20.42 3.32
CA PHE A 430 -19.03 18.95 3.23
C PHE A 430 -20.48 18.41 3.25
N ASN A 431 -21.25 18.79 4.26
CA ASN A 431 -22.64 18.33 4.35
C ASN A 431 -23.49 18.87 3.20
N MET A 432 -23.27 20.11 2.77
CA MET A 432 -23.96 20.69 1.63
C MET A 432 -23.67 19.94 0.31
N THR A 433 -22.46 19.36 0.18
CA THR A 433 -22.07 18.56 -0.99
C THR A 433 -22.67 17.16 -0.95
N PHE A 434 -22.50 16.45 0.16
CA PHE A 434 -22.69 15.00 0.17
C PHE A 434 -24.00 14.55 0.81
N PHE A 435 -24.64 15.36 1.69
CA PHE A 435 -25.92 15.00 2.31
C PHE A 435 -27.06 14.92 1.31
N PRO A 436 -27.21 15.84 0.33
CA PRO A 436 -28.28 15.74 -0.66
C PRO A 436 -28.20 14.48 -1.52
N MET A 437 -27.01 13.90 -1.71
CA MET A 437 -26.81 12.66 -2.49
C MET A 437 -27.61 11.47 -1.93
N PHE A 438 -27.89 11.46 -0.63
CA PHE A 438 -28.73 10.41 -0.01
C PHE A 438 -30.19 10.43 -0.50
N TYR A 439 -30.62 11.50 -1.12
CA TYR A 439 -31.98 11.61 -1.69
C TYR A 439 -32.02 11.34 -3.20
N LEU A 440 -30.86 11.18 -3.84
CA LEU A 440 -30.75 10.90 -5.28
C LEU A 440 -30.67 9.38 -5.54
N LEU A 441 -31.72 8.66 -5.10
CA LEU A 441 -31.80 7.19 -5.13
C LEU A 441 -31.84 6.60 -6.54
N GLU A 442 -32.31 7.38 -7.53
CA GLU A 442 -32.44 6.94 -8.93
C GLU A 442 -31.36 7.52 -9.83
N MET A 443 -30.57 8.49 -9.36
CA MET A 443 -29.53 9.13 -10.17
C MET A 443 -28.31 8.21 -10.29
N PRO A 444 -27.95 7.75 -11.52
CA PRO A 444 -26.78 6.90 -11.71
C PRO A 444 -25.48 7.64 -11.37
N ARG A 445 -24.59 7.03 -10.61
CA ARG A 445 -23.33 7.64 -10.12
C ARG A 445 -22.35 8.08 -11.20
N ARG A 446 -22.52 7.63 -12.46
CA ARG A 446 -21.65 7.96 -13.58
C ARG A 446 -22.38 8.75 -14.67
N VAL A 447 -23.58 9.24 -14.41
CA VAL A 447 -24.28 10.10 -15.37
C VAL A 447 -23.53 11.42 -15.55
N TYR A 448 -23.28 11.82 -16.78
CA TYR A 448 -22.59 13.09 -17.07
C TYR A 448 -23.53 14.24 -17.45
N THR A 449 -24.78 13.91 -17.79
CA THR A 449 -25.83 14.89 -18.10
C THR A 449 -27.21 14.30 -17.73
N TYR A 450 -28.19 15.14 -17.48
CA TYR A 450 -29.55 14.71 -17.11
C TYR A 450 -30.59 15.71 -17.61
N LEU A 451 -31.84 15.26 -17.76
CA LEU A 451 -32.96 16.09 -18.19
C LEU A 451 -33.54 16.88 -17.03
N ALA A 452 -34.10 18.08 -17.31
CA ALA A 452 -34.78 18.87 -16.29
C ALA A 452 -36.00 18.14 -15.66
N SER A 453 -36.63 17.25 -16.43
CA SER A 453 -37.78 16.44 -15.98
C SER A 453 -37.46 15.44 -14.88
N THR A 454 -36.18 15.10 -14.63
CA THR A 454 -35.78 14.17 -13.56
C THR A 454 -35.97 14.75 -12.15
N GLY A 455 -36.07 16.08 -12.02
CA GLY A 455 -36.14 16.75 -10.72
C GLY A 455 -34.80 16.83 -9.96
N TRP A 456 -33.70 16.36 -10.53
CA TRP A 456 -32.39 16.31 -9.85
C TRP A 456 -31.65 17.66 -9.82
N GLY A 457 -32.11 18.66 -10.58
CA GLY A 457 -31.42 19.92 -10.79
C GLY A 457 -31.11 20.70 -9.52
N SER A 458 -32.08 20.84 -8.60
CA SER A 458 -31.88 21.56 -7.33
C SER A 458 -30.85 20.89 -6.43
N TYR A 459 -30.86 19.56 -6.33
CA TYR A 459 -29.88 18.78 -5.58
C TYR A 459 -28.48 18.99 -6.15
N ASN A 460 -28.30 18.78 -7.46
CA ASN A 460 -27.00 18.94 -8.13
C ASN A 460 -26.45 20.36 -8.03
N PHE A 461 -27.31 21.38 -8.08
CA PHE A 461 -26.88 22.76 -7.91
C PHE A 461 -26.37 23.03 -6.49
N ILE A 462 -27.11 22.58 -5.46
CA ILE A 462 -26.68 22.70 -4.05
C ILE A 462 -25.37 21.95 -3.81
N GLU A 463 -25.25 20.72 -4.30
CA GLU A 463 -24.05 19.91 -4.20
C GLU A 463 -22.82 20.58 -4.87
N THR A 464 -23.05 21.26 -6.00
CA THR A 464 -21.99 21.99 -6.71
C THR A 464 -21.52 23.22 -5.92
N LEU A 465 -22.44 24.00 -5.35
CA LEU A 465 -22.07 25.11 -4.47
C LEU A 465 -21.34 24.61 -3.22
N GLY A 466 -21.81 23.50 -2.65
CA GLY A 466 -21.15 22.83 -1.54
C GLY A 466 -19.71 22.42 -1.89
N ALA A 467 -19.52 21.76 -3.03
CA ALA A 467 -18.21 21.31 -3.50
C ALA A 467 -17.22 22.47 -3.68
N TYR A 468 -17.66 23.57 -4.28
CA TYR A 468 -16.81 24.75 -4.40
C TYR A 468 -16.45 25.35 -3.04
N GLY A 469 -17.42 25.47 -2.13
CA GLY A 469 -17.17 25.95 -0.77
C GLY A 469 -16.21 25.01 -0.01
N PHE A 470 -16.35 23.70 -0.18
CA PHE A 470 -15.47 22.71 0.43
C PHE A 470 -14.04 22.81 -0.12
N ILE A 471 -13.87 22.90 -1.44
CA ILE A 471 -12.54 23.10 -2.08
C ILE A 471 -11.90 24.40 -1.59
N ILE A 472 -12.68 25.51 -1.56
CA ILE A 472 -12.18 26.81 -1.08
C ILE A 472 -11.77 26.73 0.40
N SER A 473 -12.50 25.98 1.23
CA SER A 473 -12.14 25.81 2.65
C SER A 473 -10.78 25.14 2.84
N GLN A 474 -10.35 24.26 1.94
CA GLN A 474 -9.05 23.58 2.04
C GLN A 474 -7.86 24.54 1.81
N PHE A 475 -8.07 25.67 1.15
CA PHE A 475 -7.04 26.71 1.07
C PHE A 475 -6.73 27.35 2.43
N LEU A 476 -7.68 27.31 3.40
CA LEU A 476 -7.40 27.73 4.77
C LEU A 476 -6.43 26.75 5.47
N LEU A 477 -6.58 25.44 5.25
CA LEU A 477 -5.62 24.44 5.72
C LEU A 477 -4.25 24.67 5.07
N LEU A 478 -4.22 24.84 3.74
CA LEU A 478 -2.98 25.09 3.02
C LEU A 478 -2.27 26.35 3.54
N TYR A 479 -3.02 27.43 3.80
CA TYR A 479 -2.49 28.64 4.42
C TYR A 479 -1.84 28.35 5.78
N VAL A 480 -2.53 27.62 6.66
CA VAL A 480 -2.00 27.22 7.97
C VAL A 480 -0.71 26.40 7.84
N LEU A 481 -0.69 25.45 6.91
CA LEU A 481 0.49 24.62 6.65
C LEU A 481 1.68 25.48 6.16
N VAL A 482 1.45 26.31 5.14
CA VAL A 482 2.50 27.15 4.56
C VAL A 482 3.05 28.15 5.59
N GLU A 483 2.20 28.75 6.42
CA GLU A 483 2.60 29.67 7.49
C GLU A 483 3.49 28.94 8.52
N ALA A 484 3.06 27.76 8.98
CA ALA A 484 3.79 26.97 9.98
C ALA A 484 5.14 26.47 9.43
N PHE A 485 5.18 25.90 8.23
CA PHE A 485 6.41 25.40 7.63
C PHE A 485 7.41 26.50 7.20
N ARG A 486 6.92 27.73 7.00
CA ARG A 486 7.77 28.92 6.81
C ARG A 486 8.21 29.55 8.12
N HIS A 487 7.91 28.96 9.26
CA HIS A 487 8.21 29.48 10.59
C HIS A 487 7.73 30.91 10.82
N LYS A 488 6.55 31.26 10.28
CA LYS A 488 5.95 32.59 10.42
C LYS A 488 4.92 32.69 11.54
N GLY A 489 4.54 31.58 12.18
CA GLY A 489 3.63 31.52 13.31
C GLY A 489 4.31 31.88 14.64
N GLN A 490 3.59 31.68 15.75
CA GLN A 490 4.17 31.77 17.09
C GLN A 490 4.95 30.49 17.40
N PRO A 491 6.15 30.58 18.01
CA PRO A 491 6.88 29.39 18.45
C PRO A 491 6.02 28.51 19.37
N ALA A 492 5.99 27.22 19.07
CA ALA A 492 5.28 26.27 19.91
C ALA A 492 6.18 25.81 21.07
N PRO A 493 5.63 25.67 22.31
CA PRO A 493 6.35 24.94 23.33
C PRO A 493 6.55 23.48 22.91
N PRO A 494 7.55 22.76 23.46
CA PRO A 494 7.84 21.39 23.07
C PRO A 494 6.65 20.43 23.16
N ASN A 495 5.74 20.67 24.09
CA ASN A 495 4.50 19.93 24.26
C ASN A 495 3.33 20.90 24.52
N PRO A 496 2.76 21.51 23.47
CA PRO A 496 1.72 22.55 23.63
C PRO A 496 0.41 22.01 24.19
N TRP A 497 0.19 20.72 24.09
CA TRP A 497 -1.03 20.06 24.51
C TRP A 497 -0.95 19.44 25.91
N LYS A 498 0.25 19.37 26.50
CA LYS A 498 0.53 18.60 27.74
C LYS A 498 0.13 17.12 27.56
N SER A 499 0.42 16.58 26.39
CA SER A 499 0.17 15.19 26.05
C SER A 499 1.13 14.27 26.80
N ALA A 500 0.63 13.11 27.24
CA ALA A 500 1.45 12.02 27.74
C ALA A 500 1.96 11.09 26.63
N GLY A 501 1.65 11.39 25.36
CA GLY A 501 2.09 10.60 24.21
C GLY A 501 3.62 10.61 24.07
N PRO A 502 4.22 9.44 23.73
CA PRO A 502 5.68 9.30 23.61
C PRO A 502 6.32 10.29 22.66
N GLU A 503 5.65 10.58 21.58
CA GLU A 503 6.13 11.50 20.55
C GLU A 503 6.26 12.95 21.04
N TRP A 504 5.63 13.31 22.14
CA TRP A 504 5.66 14.64 22.72
C TRP A 504 6.68 14.79 23.85
N THR A 505 7.21 13.70 24.38
CA THR A 505 8.21 13.77 25.45
C THR A 505 9.55 14.15 24.84
N SER A 506 10.09 15.30 25.26
CA SER A 506 11.40 15.79 24.84
C SER A 506 12.55 15.04 25.52
N ASP A 507 12.28 14.37 26.63
CA ASP A 507 13.23 13.56 27.38
C ASP A 507 12.83 12.09 27.29
N PRO A 508 13.59 11.26 26.54
CA PRO A 508 13.44 9.82 26.59
C PRO A 508 13.49 9.27 28.03
N LYS A 509 14.11 9.98 29.00
CA LYS A 509 14.18 9.59 30.39
C LYS A 509 12.84 9.65 31.12
N SER A 510 11.94 10.58 30.80
CA SER A 510 10.61 10.62 31.44
C SER A 510 9.71 9.44 31.03
N TYR A 511 10.01 8.83 29.90
CA TYR A 511 9.46 7.54 29.47
C TYR A 511 10.23 6.37 30.07
N VAL A 512 11.50 6.60 30.43
CA VAL A 512 12.52 5.65 30.86
C VAL A 512 12.48 5.39 32.36
N ASP A 513 11.81 6.20 33.21
CA ASP A 513 11.57 5.80 34.62
C ASP A 513 10.73 4.50 34.72
N ASN A 514 10.14 4.07 33.58
CA ASN A 514 9.57 2.74 33.40
C ASN A 514 10.33 1.87 32.37
N TYR A 515 11.51 2.32 31.88
CA TYR A 515 12.32 1.61 30.88
C TYR A 515 13.73 1.36 31.41
N PRO A 516 14.18 0.10 31.50
CA PRO A 516 15.57 -0.15 31.87
C PRO A 516 16.54 0.29 30.76
N ALA A 517 17.45 1.13 31.15
CA ALA A 517 18.87 1.33 30.84
C ALA A 517 19.48 1.25 29.42
N VAL A 518 18.77 0.95 28.34
CA VAL A 518 19.41 0.94 26.99
C VAL A 518 19.69 2.35 26.47
N TYR A 519 18.93 3.35 26.93
CA TYR A 519 19.19 4.77 26.66
C TYR A 519 19.95 5.48 27.79
N ALA A 520 20.11 4.86 28.95
CA ALA A 520 20.77 5.46 30.10
C ALA A 520 22.32 5.52 30.02
N SER A 521 22.91 4.97 28.96
CA SER A 521 24.36 5.03 28.76
C SER A 521 24.82 6.11 27.78
N ALA A 522 23.94 7.02 27.34
CA ALA A 522 24.40 8.28 26.73
C ALA A 522 24.88 9.21 27.84
N PRO A 523 26.09 9.80 27.75
CA PRO A 523 26.58 10.74 28.73
C PRO A 523 25.58 11.88 28.91
N SER A 524 25.21 12.16 30.16
CA SER A 524 24.40 13.32 30.54
C SER A 524 25.09 14.59 30.04
N GLY A 525 24.50 15.29 29.09
CA GLY A 525 24.96 16.61 28.65
C GLY A 525 25.16 16.84 27.17
N GLU A 526 25.31 15.81 26.36
CA GLU A 526 25.32 15.97 24.91
C GLU A 526 24.04 15.34 24.32
N HIS A 527 23.26 16.13 23.59
CA HIS A 527 22.29 15.56 22.65
C HIS A 527 23.04 14.54 21.83
N ALA A 528 22.72 13.25 21.99
CA ALA A 528 23.31 12.21 21.15
C ALA A 528 23.14 12.67 19.72
N PRO A 529 24.25 12.85 18.95
CA PRO A 529 24.14 13.35 17.60
C PRO A 529 23.11 12.44 16.90
N HIS A 530 22.10 13.04 16.27
CA HIS A 530 21.25 12.32 15.36
C HIS A 530 22.18 11.61 14.39
N VAL A 531 22.34 10.31 14.53
CA VAL A 531 23.08 9.52 13.54
C VAL A 531 22.16 9.53 12.34
N MET A 532 22.35 10.56 11.50
CA MET A 532 21.64 10.68 10.25
C MET A 532 21.99 9.44 9.44
N THR A 533 20.99 8.66 9.10
CA THR A 533 21.17 7.59 8.12
C THR A 533 21.76 8.22 6.87
N PRO A 534 22.85 7.65 6.32
CA PRO A 534 23.58 8.29 5.23
C PRO A 534 22.66 8.45 4.02
N LEU A 535 22.70 9.61 3.38
CA LEU A 535 21.97 9.88 2.14
C LEU A 535 22.28 8.76 1.12
N ASN A 536 21.22 8.20 0.53
CA ASN A 536 21.37 7.11 -0.45
C ASN A 536 20.55 7.39 -1.71
N SER A 537 21.22 7.48 -2.86
CA SER A 537 20.58 7.78 -4.14
C SER A 537 19.91 6.57 -4.80
N ARG A 538 20.19 5.34 -4.34
CA ARG A 538 19.74 4.12 -5.03
C ARG A 538 18.23 3.96 -5.06
N PRO A 539 17.49 4.22 -3.96
CA PRO A 539 16.02 4.18 -3.97
C PRO A 539 15.41 5.05 -5.07
N PHE A 540 15.85 6.31 -5.15
CA PHE A 540 15.41 7.25 -6.17
C PHE A 540 15.75 6.77 -7.58
N THR A 541 17.02 6.37 -7.81
CA THR A 541 17.51 5.97 -9.14
C THR A 541 16.77 4.74 -9.68
N ILE A 542 16.51 3.74 -8.84
CA ILE A 542 15.76 2.53 -9.24
C ILE A 542 14.31 2.89 -9.56
N SER A 543 13.63 3.66 -8.70
CA SER A 543 12.23 4.05 -8.91
C SER A 543 12.07 4.91 -10.17
N LEU A 544 12.98 5.85 -10.40
CA LEU A 544 13.01 6.64 -11.64
C LEU A 544 13.22 5.73 -12.86
N GLY A 545 14.15 4.77 -12.77
CA GLY A 545 14.37 3.78 -13.82
C GLY A 545 13.10 2.98 -14.15
N LEU A 546 12.40 2.49 -13.13
CA LEU A 546 11.13 1.77 -13.29
C LEU A 546 10.03 2.66 -13.89
N GLY A 547 9.89 3.89 -13.43
CA GLY A 547 8.94 4.85 -14.01
C GLY A 547 9.22 5.13 -15.49
N LEU A 548 10.48 5.31 -15.85
CA LEU A 548 10.89 5.50 -17.25
C LEU A 548 10.66 4.24 -18.09
N ILE A 549 10.84 3.03 -17.55
CA ILE A 549 10.46 1.78 -18.21
C ILE A 549 8.97 1.79 -18.51
N CYS A 550 8.12 2.06 -17.53
CA CYS A 550 6.67 2.13 -17.70
C CYS A 550 6.26 3.15 -18.77
N LEU A 551 6.81 4.36 -18.71
CA LEU A 551 6.56 5.39 -19.73
C LEU A 551 7.10 4.97 -21.10
N GLY A 552 8.27 4.34 -21.14
CA GLY A 552 8.93 3.93 -22.37
C GLY A 552 8.20 2.81 -23.13
N LEU A 553 7.51 1.94 -22.41
CA LEU A 553 6.64 0.92 -23.02
C LEU A 553 5.50 1.54 -23.85
N ILE A 554 5.10 2.76 -23.53
CA ILE A 554 4.01 3.48 -24.20
C ILE A 554 4.55 4.57 -25.15
N PHE A 555 5.50 5.39 -24.70
CA PHE A 555 5.94 6.59 -25.42
C PHE A 555 7.21 6.41 -26.26
N GLY A 556 7.91 5.27 -26.13
CA GLY A 556 8.97 4.90 -27.06
C GLY A 556 10.29 4.44 -26.45
N TRP A 557 11.11 3.83 -27.29
CA TRP A 557 12.31 3.08 -26.96
C TRP A 557 13.41 3.89 -26.24
N ALA A 558 13.47 5.20 -26.49
CA ALA A 558 14.48 6.05 -25.82
C ALA A 558 14.25 6.12 -24.31
N LEU A 559 12.99 6.29 -23.88
CA LEU A 559 12.64 6.28 -22.45
C LEU A 559 12.83 4.88 -21.86
N LEU A 560 12.43 3.82 -22.58
CA LEU A 560 12.64 2.44 -22.15
C LEU A 560 14.13 2.14 -21.93
N GLY A 561 14.98 2.48 -22.90
CA GLY A 561 16.43 2.29 -22.79
C GLY A 561 17.06 3.07 -21.63
N ALA A 562 16.67 4.34 -21.46
CA ALA A 562 17.11 5.15 -20.34
C ALA A 562 16.69 4.55 -18.99
N GLY A 563 15.43 4.06 -18.91
CA GLY A 563 14.89 3.41 -17.73
C GLY A 563 15.63 2.12 -17.36
N LEU A 564 15.91 1.27 -18.35
CA LEU A 564 16.69 0.04 -18.15
C LEU A 564 18.10 0.32 -17.65
N ILE A 565 18.78 1.30 -18.24
CA ILE A 565 20.15 1.71 -17.83
C ILE A 565 20.14 2.25 -16.39
N LEU A 566 19.22 3.15 -16.07
CA LEU A 566 19.13 3.74 -14.74
C LEU A 566 18.75 2.71 -13.68
N GLY A 567 17.79 1.84 -13.98
CA GLY A 567 17.36 0.75 -13.10
C GLY A 567 18.51 -0.21 -12.80
N ALA A 568 19.21 -0.68 -13.85
CA ALA A 568 20.37 -1.55 -13.71
C ALA A 568 21.52 -0.89 -12.93
N TYR A 569 21.82 0.38 -13.19
CA TYR A 569 22.80 1.16 -12.44
C TYR A 569 22.41 1.30 -10.95
N GLY A 570 21.15 1.58 -10.68
CA GLY A 570 20.63 1.69 -9.32
C GLY A 570 20.75 0.37 -8.55
N ILE A 571 20.33 -0.76 -9.15
CA ILE A 571 20.41 -2.11 -8.58
C ILE A 571 21.88 -2.52 -8.34
N TYR A 572 22.72 -2.33 -9.34
CA TYR A 572 24.16 -2.61 -9.18
C TYR A 572 24.78 -1.78 -8.05
N GLY A 573 24.45 -0.49 -8.01
CA GLY A 573 24.93 0.40 -6.95
C GLY A 573 24.44 -0.01 -5.57
N TRP A 574 23.17 -0.41 -5.44
CA TRP A 574 22.62 -0.93 -4.17
C TRP A 574 23.37 -2.18 -3.71
N ALA A 575 23.54 -3.15 -4.60
CA ALA A 575 24.30 -4.36 -4.31
C ALA A 575 25.75 -4.08 -3.92
N LYS A 576 26.42 -3.10 -4.60
CA LYS A 576 27.78 -2.67 -4.26
C LYS A 576 27.85 -2.00 -2.89
N ASP A 577 26.87 -1.13 -2.56
CA ASP A 577 26.81 -0.47 -1.26
C ASP A 577 26.68 -1.51 -0.13
N ASP A 578 25.86 -2.56 -0.31
CA ASP A 578 25.70 -3.65 0.65
C ASP A 578 26.93 -4.56 0.78
N LEU A 579 27.68 -4.73 -0.32
CA LEU A 579 28.94 -5.47 -0.29
C LEU A 579 30.02 -4.75 0.54
N ASN A 580 30.01 -3.42 0.51
CA ASN A 580 31.03 -2.59 1.11
C ASN A 580 30.65 -2.05 2.49
N SER A 581 29.36 -2.13 2.86
CA SER A 581 28.90 -1.61 4.14
C SER A 581 29.37 -2.50 5.30
N LYS A 582 30.13 -1.90 6.21
CA LYS A 582 30.22 -2.32 7.62
C LYS A 582 28.97 -1.80 8.36
N PHE A 583 27.78 -2.04 7.80
CA PHE A 583 26.54 -1.45 8.33
C PHE A 583 26.07 -2.30 9.51
N SER A 584 26.54 -1.96 10.71
CA SER A 584 25.83 -2.22 11.95
C SER A 584 25.09 -0.93 12.34
N MET A 585 23.82 -0.99 12.63
CA MET A 585 23.12 0.16 13.22
C MET A 585 23.79 0.49 14.56
N PRO A 586 24.12 1.76 14.86
CA PRO A 586 24.66 2.12 16.16
C PRO A 586 23.71 1.67 17.27
N GLY A 587 24.17 0.79 18.15
CA GLY A 587 23.37 0.20 19.22
C GLY A 587 22.94 -1.26 19.01
N GLU A 588 23.17 -1.87 17.85
CA GLU A 588 22.86 -3.28 17.60
C GLU A 588 23.62 -4.23 18.54
N GLU A 589 24.86 -3.91 18.92
CA GLU A 589 25.64 -4.73 19.82
C GLU A 589 25.11 -4.77 21.27
N LYS A 590 24.39 -3.71 21.72
CA LYS A 590 23.86 -3.59 23.08
C LYS A 590 22.35 -3.88 23.18
N ALA A 591 21.60 -3.83 22.08
CA ALA A 591 20.17 -4.11 22.08
C ALA A 591 19.85 -5.59 22.33
N GLY A 592 20.78 -6.49 22.04
CA GLY A 592 20.59 -7.95 22.19
C GLY A 592 20.43 -8.44 23.62
N GLU A 593 20.90 -7.71 24.63
CA GLU A 593 20.85 -8.15 26.03
C GLU A 593 19.54 -7.79 26.79
N THR A 594 18.75 -6.85 26.28
CA THR A 594 17.59 -6.29 27.02
C THR A 594 16.25 -6.46 26.31
N TRP A 595 16.21 -7.16 25.17
CA TRP A 595 15.00 -7.28 24.36
C TRP A 595 14.03 -8.35 24.92
N PRO A 596 12.68 -8.10 24.92
CA PRO A 596 11.71 -9.03 25.51
C PRO A 596 11.55 -10.37 24.78
N PHE A 597 12.12 -10.52 23.60
CA PHE A 597 12.18 -11.77 22.86
C PHE A 597 13.64 -12.26 22.84
N LYS A 598 14.09 -12.93 23.90
CA LYS A 598 15.32 -13.70 23.85
C LYS A 598 15.17 -14.78 22.79
N HIS A 599 15.88 -14.62 21.68
CA HIS A 599 16.07 -15.69 20.72
C HIS A 599 17.48 -16.24 20.86
N ASP A 600 17.55 -17.50 21.20
CA ASP A 600 18.66 -18.49 21.19
C ASP A 600 19.99 -18.00 20.54
N GLY A 601 20.58 -16.89 21.04
CA GLY A 601 21.88 -16.40 20.59
C GLY A 601 21.95 -15.74 19.20
N GLU A 602 20.83 -15.50 18.52
CA GLU A 602 20.83 -14.77 17.23
C GLU A 602 20.98 -13.24 17.45
N ASN A 603 21.83 -12.61 16.62
CA ASN A 603 22.01 -11.16 16.59
C ASN A 603 20.67 -10.48 16.20
N PHE A 604 20.35 -9.37 16.85
CA PHE A 604 19.12 -8.58 16.60
C PHE A 604 18.91 -8.18 15.13
N GLY A 605 19.98 -7.80 14.41
CA GLY A 605 19.91 -7.47 12.99
C GLY A 605 19.46 -8.67 12.13
N VAL A 606 19.96 -9.87 12.47
CA VAL A 606 19.57 -11.13 11.78
C VAL A 606 18.11 -11.45 12.05
N TRP A 607 17.65 -11.31 13.29
CA TRP A 607 16.26 -11.54 13.66
C TRP A 607 15.31 -10.61 12.92
N ARG A 608 15.61 -9.33 12.88
CA ARG A 608 14.85 -8.32 12.13
C ARG A 608 14.72 -8.70 10.65
N MET A 609 15.83 -9.06 10.00
CA MET A 609 15.82 -9.48 8.59
C MET A 609 15.01 -10.77 8.38
N LYS A 610 15.06 -11.71 9.32
CA LYS A 610 14.31 -12.96 9.27
C LYS A 610 12.80 -12.72 9.34
N VAL A 611 12.35 -11.87 10.26
CA VAL A 611 10.92 -11.49 10.34
C VAL A 611 10.46 -10.81 9.04
N GLY A 612 11.24 -9.87 8.51
CA GLY A 612 10.91 -9.23 7.23
C GLY A 612 10.84 -10.20 6.06
N THR A 613 11.79 -11.15 6.00
CA THR A 613 11.76 -12.22 4.97
C THR A 613 10.50 -13.07 5.09
N TRP A 614 10.10 -13.49 6.30
CA TRP A 614 8.88 -14.26 6.49
C TRP A 614 7.62 -13.49 6.10
N LEU A 615 7.52 -12.20 6.42
CA LEU A 615 6.39 -11.36 6.01
C LEU A 615 6.34 -11.17 4.50
N PHE A 616 7.49 -10.96 3.86
CA PHE A 616 7.57 -10.89 2.41
C PHE A 616 7.11 -12.20 1.76
N LEU A 617 7.60 -13.36 2.23
CA LEU A 617 7.19 -14.66 1.71
C LEU A 617 5.71 -14.96 1.97
N ALA A 618 5.15 -14.48 3.09
CA ALA A 618 3.71 -14.59 3.35
C ALA A 618 2.89 -13.78 2.35
N SER A 619 3.32 -12.56 2.03
CA SER A 619 2.71 -11.73 0.98
C SER A 619 2.83 -12.41 -0.40
N ASP A 620 4.00 -12.94 -0.72
CA ASP A 620 4.26 -13.63 -1.98
C ASP A 620 3.46 -14.93 -2.12
N LEU A 621 3.24 -15.65 -1.00
CA LEU A 621 2.33 -16.79 -0.96
C LEU A 621 0.89 -16.41 -1.32
N VAL A 622 0.40 -15.25 -0.85
CA VAL A 622 -0.94 -14.76 -1.23
C VAL A 622 -0.98 -14.41 -2.73
N PHE A 623 0.08 -13.80 -3.25
CA PHE A 623 0.20 -13.50 -4.67
C PHE A 623 0.11 -14.77 -5.54
N PHE A 624 0.92 -15.77 -5.23
CA PHE A 624 0.86 -17.07 -5.94
C PHE A 624 -0.47 -17.79 -5.73
N SER A 625 -1.08 -17.70 -4.55
CA SER A 625 -2.41 -18.28 -4.30
C SER A 625 -3.49 -17.62 -5.15
N ALA A 626 -3.42 -16.31 -5.36
CA ALA A 626 -4.33 -15.60 -6.26
C ALA A 626 -4.17 -16.07 -7.71
N VAL A 627 -2.93 -16.20 -8.18
CA VAL A 627 -2.64 -16.72 -9.54
C VAL A 627 -3.01 -18.21 -9.68
N ALA A 628 -2.77 -19.02 -8.65
CA ALA A 628 -3.20 -20.42 -8.63
C ALA A 628 -4.74 -20.56 -8.60
N GLY A 629 -5.41 -19.69 -7.87
CA GLY A 629 -6.88 -19.60 -7.88
C GLY A 629 -7.44 -19.28 -9.26
N LEU A 630 -6.78 -18.38 -9.99
CA LEU A 630 -7.06 -18.11 -11.40
C LEU A 630 -6.97 -19.40 -12.24
N LEU A 631 -5.88 -20.16 -12.13
CA LEU A 631 -5.69 -21.42 -12.85
C LEU A 631 -6.79 -22.43 -12.51
N LEU A 632 -7.07 -22.64 -11.22
CA LEU A 632 -8.09 -23.59 -10.80
C LEU A 632 -9.48 -23.20 -11.29
N PHE A 633 -9.82 -21.91 -11.25
CA PHE A 633 -11.07 -21.42 -11.82
C PHE A 633 -11.18 -21.76 -13.30
N VAL A 634 -10.14 -21.48 -14.07
CA VAL A 634 -10.09 -21.77 -15.51
C VAL A 634 -10.27 -23.27 -15.78
N ARG A 635 -9.53 -24.11 -15.06
CA ARG A 635 -9.59 -25.56 -15.24
C ARG A 635 -10.94 -26.18 -14.90
N LEU A 636 -11.61 -25.66 -13.89
CA LEU A 636 -12.90 -26.19 -13.43
C LEU A 636 -14.09 -25.73 -14.29
N HIS A 637 -13.98 -24.61 -14.97
CA HIS A 637 -15.11 -23.99 -15.69
C HIS A 637 -14.97 -24.03 -17.22
N LEU A 638 -13.77 -24.29 -17.74
CA LEU A 638 -13.53 -24.32 -19.19
C LEU A 638 -13.22 -25.74 -19.66
N PRO A 639 -14.05 -26.28 -20.59
CA PRO A 639 -13.88 -27.65 -21.10
C PRO A 639 -12.66 -27.80 -22.06
N ASP A 640 -12.12 -26.69 -22.55
CA ASP A 640 -11.11 -26.66 -23.61
C ASP A 640 -9.66 -26.66 -23.13
N TRP A 641 -9.40 -27.12 -21.91
CA TRP A 641 -8.01 -27.28 -21.46
C TRP A 641 -7.35 -28.42 -22.25
N PRO A 642 -6.10 -28.24 -22.73
CA PRO A 642 -5.40 -29.27 -23.49
C PRO A 642 -5.29 -30.59 -22.71
N ALA A 643 -5.55 -31.73 -23.40
CA ALA A 643 -5.36 -33.03 -22.75
C ALA A 643 -3.88 -33.22 -22.33
N VAL A 644 -3.69 -33.90 -21.19
CA VAL A 644 -2.36 -34.19 -20.66
C VAL A 644 -1.46 -34.83 -21.71
N GLY A 645 -0.27 -34.28 -21.91
CA GLY A 645 0.69 -34.77 -22.89
C GLY A 645 0.39 -34.43 -24.36
N SER A 646 -0.72 -33.72 -24.67
CA SER A 646 -1.04 -33.32 -26.05
C SER A 646 -0.23 -32.12 -26.53
N VAL A 647 0.04 -31.19 -25.62
CA VAL A 647 0.77 -29.96 -25.91
C VAL A 647 2.14 -29.97 -25.21
N PHE A 648 2.21 -30.40 -23.97
CA PHE A 648 3.40 -30.33 -23.12
C PHE A 648 4.21 -31.64 -23.11
N ASP A 649 5.54 -31.51 -23.15
CA ASP A 649 6.46 -32.64 -22.94
C ASP A 649 6.62 -32.90 -21.42
N ILE A 650 5.74 -33.72 -20.87
CA ILE A 650 5.70 -34.03 -19.44
C ILE A 650 7.05 -34.57 -18.90
N PRO A 651 7.75 -35.51 -19.56
CA PRO A 651 9.07 -35.94 -19.14
C PRO A 651 10.08 -34.80 -19.03
N LEU A 652 10.13 -33.90 -19.99
CA LEU A 652 11.04 -32.75 -19.97
C LEU A 652 10.75 -31.82 -18.80
N VAL A 653 9.47 -31.48 -18.58
CA VAL A 653 9.06 -30.58 -17.49
C VAL A 653 9.28 -31.22 -16.12
N ALA A 654 9.01 -32.53 -15.98
CA ALA A 654 9.30 -33.29 -14.75
C ALA A 654 10.80 -33.30 -14.45
N PHE A 655 11.63 -33.54 -15.47
CA PHE A 655 13.09 -33.46 -15.34
C PHE A 655 13.53 -32.05 -14.94
N ASN A 656 12.99 -31.00 -15.56
CA ASN A 656 13.30 -29.62 -15.24
C ASN A 656 12.94 -29.28 -13.79
N THR A 657 11.78 -29.74 -13.32
CA THR A 657 11.36 -29.59 -11.93
C THR A 657 12.34 -30.29 -10.97
N LEU A 658 12.80 -31.51 -11.32
CA LEU A 658 13.80 -32.24 -10.53
C LEU A 658 15.15 -31.50 -10.49
N VAL A 659 15.57 -30.85 -11.59
CA VAL A 659 16.77 -30.01 -11.63
C VAL A 659 16.66 -28.87 -10.61
N LEU A 660 15.51 -28.21 -10.54
CA LEU A 660 15.29 -27.13 -9.57
C LEU A 660 15.25 -27.66 -8.14
N ILE A 661 14.62 -28.79 -7.86
CA ILE A 661 14.63 -29.45 -6.54
C ILE A 661 16.07 -29.79 -6.13
N THR A 662 16.86 -30.34 -7.06
CA THR A 662 18.28 -30.67 -6.82
C THR A 662 19.09 -29.43 -6.48
N SER A 663 18.76 -28.27 -7.04
CA SER A 663 19.40 -27.00 -6.67
C SER A 663 19.16 -26.62 -5.20
N GLY A 664 18.01 -26.99 -4.66
CA GLY A 664 17.71 -26.85 -3.23
C GLY A 664 18.62 -27.71 -2.35
N LEU A 665 18.84 -28.96 -2.76
CA LEU A 665 19.75 -29.86 -2.04
C LEU A 665 21.18 -29.30 -2.04
N THR A 666 21.68 -28.85 -3.18
CA THR A 666 23.02 -28.26 -3.25
C THR A 666 23.14 -26.98 -2.40
N LEU A 667 22.09 -26.16 -2.32
CA LEU A 667 22.05 -25.00 -1.42
C LEU A 667 22.08 -25.43 0.06
N MET A 668 21.40 -26.49 0.45
CA MET A 668 21.44 -27.00 1.83
C MET A 668 22.86 -27.50 2.20
N LEU A 669 23.53 -28.19 1.28
CA LEU A 669 24.93 -28.61 1.47
C LEU A 669 25.86 -27.39 1.60
N ALA A 670 25.64 -26.32 0.81
CA ALA A 670 26.40 -25.06 0.95
C ALA A 670 26.21 -24.44 2.34
N ILE A 671 24.99 -24.46 2.87
CA ILE A 671 24.70 -23.93 4.22
C ILE A 671 25.37 -24.77 5.31
N GLN A 672 25.38 -26.09 5.16
CA GLN A 672 26.06 -26.99 6.09
C GLN A 672 27.56 -26.70 6.12
N ASP A 673 28.20 -26.63 4.95
CA ASP A 673 29.63 -26.33 4.84
C ASP A 673 29.96 -24.91 5.37
N ALA A 674 29.08 -23.93 5.16
CA ALA A 674 29.24 -22.61 5.76
C ALA A 674 29.27 -22.65 7.30
N LYS A 675 28.37 -23.43 7.92
CA LYS A 675 28.31 -23.62 9.38
C LYS A 675 29.57 -24.33 9.92
N GLU A 676 30.15 -25.22 9.12
CA GLU A 676 31.37 -25.96 9.46
C GLU A 676 32.65 -25.16 9.13
N GLY A 677 32.56 -24.03 8.46
CA GLY A 677 33.70 -23.21 8.05
C GLY A 677 34.46 -23.72 6.82
N LYS A 678 33.87 -24.65 6.03
CA LYS A 678 34.44 -25.25 4.83
C LYS A 678 34.26 -24.36 3.59
N ALA A 679 34.92 -23.21 3.52
CA ALA A 679 34.70 -22.18 2.51
C ALA A 679 34.80 -22.66 1.06
N ALA A 680 35.80 -23.51 0.74
CA ALA A 680 36.01 -24.02 -0.62
C ALA A 680 34.86 -24.94 -1.07
N SER A 681 34.43 -25.85 -0.20
CA SER A 681 33.30 -26.75 -0.48
C SER A 681 31.99 -26.02 -0.55
N MET A 682 31.72 -25.08 0.35
CA MET A 682 30.57 -24.17 0.31
C MET A 682 30.48 -23.47 -1.05
N THR A 683 31.58 -22.90 -1.54
CA THR A 683 31.60 -22.18 -2.83
C THR A 683 31.29 -23.09 -4.01
N LYS A 684 31.80 -24.35 -3.98
CA LYS A 684 31.44 -25.35 -5.00
C LYS A 684 29.95 -25.63 -5.04
N TRP A 685 29.33 -25.83 -3.87
CA TRP A 685 27.89 -26.07 -3.79
C TRP A 685 27.05 -24.88 -4.20
N LEU A 686 27.45 -23.63 -3.86
CA LEU A 686 26.80 -22.40 -4.34
C LEU A 686 26.87 -22.30 -5.87
N THR A 687 28.02 -22.64 -6.46
CA THR A 687 28.17 -22.65 -7.93
C THR A 687 27.29 -23.74 -8.55
N ALA A 688 27.21 -24.94 -7.95
CA ALA A 688 26.32 -25.99 -8.42
C ALA A 688 24.84 -25.55 -8.37
N THR A 689 24.41 -24.87 -7.28
CA THR A 689 23.05 -24.29 -7.19
C THR A 689 22.81 -23.28 -8.29
N LEU A 690 23.77 -22.41 -8.58
CA LEU A 690 23.69 -21.39 -9.64
C LEU A 690 23.53 -22.04 -11.02
N VAL A 691 24.32 -23.07 -11.31
CA VAL A 691 24.26 -23.83 -12.59
C VAL A 691 22.91 -24.52 -12.74
N LEU A 692 22.47 -25.23 -11.72
CA LEU A 692 21.18 -25.96 -11.75
C LEU A 692 20.00 -24.99 -11.91
N GLY A 693 19.96 -23.88 -11.15
CA GLY A 693 18.91 -22.87 -11.31
C GLY A 693 18.94 -22.19 -12.69
N GLY A 694 20.14 -21.95 -13.23
CA GLY A 694 20.32 -21.45 -14.60
C GLY A 694 19.85 -22.44 -15.65
N SER A 695 20.14 -23.74 -15.47
CA SER A 695 19.66 -24.81 -16.34
C SER A 695 18.13 -24.89 -16.34
N PHE A 696 17.49 -24.71 -15.18
CA PHE A 696 16.02 -24.64 -15.08
C PHE A 696 15.45 -23.56 -15.99
N LEU A 697 16.01 -22.33 -15.95
CA LEU A 697 15.53 -21.25 -16.82
C LEU A 697 15.77 -21.52 -18.30
N ILE A 698 16.91 -22.10 -18.65
CA ILE A 698 17.22 -22.45 -20.05
C ILE A 698 16.22 -23.49 -20.57
N ILE A 699 15.97 -24.56 -19.80
CA ILE A 699 15.00 -25.60 -20.19
C ILE A 699 13.57 -25.02 -20.29
N SER A 700 13.17 -24.15 -19.34
CA SER A 700 11.88 -23.48 -19.42
C SER A 700 11.77 -22.56 -20.66
N GLY A 701 12.87 -21.93 -21.04
CA GLY A 701 12.94 -21.16 -22.30
C GLY A 701 12.78 -22.03 -23.54
N PHE A 702 13.38 -23.23 -23.56
CA PHE A 702 13.18 -24.19 -24.64
C PHE A 702 11.72 -24.68 -24.72
N GLU A 703 11.10 -24.96 -23.58
CA GLU A 703 9.69 -25.29 -23.49
C GLU A 703 8.83 -24.20 -24.17
N TRP A 704 9.05 -22.92 -23.84
CA TRP A 704 8.33 -21.82 -24.47
C TRP A 704 8.53 -21.77 -25.99
N VAL A 705 9.76 -21.95 -26.50
CA VAL A 705 10.06 -21.98 -27.91
C VAL A 705 9.31 -23.13 -28.60
N GLU A 706 9.27 -24.30 -27.98
CA GLU A 706 8.53 -25.45 -28.47
C GLU A 706 7.02 -25.18 -28.56
N GLN A 707 6.46 -24.56 -27.50
CA GLN A 707 5.04 -24.22 -27.48
C GLN A 707 4.69 -23.18 -28.56
N PHE A 708 5.54 -22.14 -28.73
CA PHE A 708 5.36 -21.18 -29.84
C PHE A 708 5.41 -21.87 -31.22
N ALA A 709 6.28 -22.84 -31.44
CA ALA A 709 6.35 -23.61 -32.64
C ALA A 709 5.09 -24.46 -32.91
N LYS A 710 4.38 -24.87 -31.85
CA LYS A 710 3.09 -25.56 -31.92
C LYS A 710 1.89 -24.60 -32.02
N ASN A 711 2.12 -23.30 -32.21
CA ASN A 711 1.12 -22.23 -32.20
C ASN A 711 0.36 -22.10 -30.83
N PHE A 712 0.91 -22.65 -29.77
CA PHE A 712 0.39 -22.41 -28.43
C PHE A 712 1.08 -21.16 -27.84
N THR A 713 0.36 -20.05 -27.85
CA THR A 713 0.87 -18.70 -27.56
C THR A 713 0.12 -18.05 -26.41
N PHE A 714 0.50 -16.86 -26.00
CA PHE A 714 -0.22 -16.06 -24.98
C PHE A 714 -1.70 -15.87 -25.32
N SER A 715 -2.02 -15.76 -26.61
CA SER A 715 -3.38 -15.54 -27.14
C SER A 715 -4.12 -16.82 -27.48
N SER A 716 -3.59 -18.00 -27.17
CA SER A 716 -4.23 -19.29 -27.41
C SER A 716 -5.30 -19.62 -26.37
N GLY A 717 -6.24 -18.70 -26.16
CA GLY A 717 -7.30 -18.81 -25.15
C GLY A 717 -6.78 -18.74 -23.71
N MET A 718 -7.64 -19.10 -22.78
CA MET A 718 -7.31 -19.11 -21.33
C MET A 718 -6.19 -20.10 -20.98
N PRO A 719 -6.09 -21.30 -21.59
CA PRO A 719 -4.98 -22.21 -21.32
C PRO A 719 -3.62 -21.59 -21.63
N GLY A 720 -3.46 -20.97 -22.80
CA GLY A 720 -2.23 -20.29 -23.19
C GLY A 720 -1.93 -19.11 -22.27
N SER A 721 -2.91 -18.23 -22.05
CA SER A 721 -2.76 -17.07 -21.16
C SER A 721 -2.29 -17.49 -19.77
N THR A 722 -2.92 -18.51 -19.18
CA THR A 722 -2.61 -18.99 -17.82
C THR A 722 -1.24 -19.67 -17.75
N PHE A 723 -0.92 -20.51 -18.73
CA PHE A 723 0.37 -21.20 -18.81
C PHE A 723 1.54 -20.20 -18.80
N TYR A 724 1.50 -19.23 -19.72
CA TYR A 724 2.59 -18.26 -19.83
C TYR A 724 2.68 -17.29 -18.64
N LEU A 725 1.56 -16.91 -18.04
CA LEU A 725 1.58 -16.10 -16.83
C LEU A 725 2.26 -16.85 -15.69
N MET A 726 1.88 -18.11 -15.43
CA MET A 726 2.38 -18.87 -14.30
C MET A 726 3.84 -19.28 -14.47
N THR A 727 4.21 -19.79 -15.63
CA THR A 727 5.60 -20.17 -15.92
C THR A 727 6.51 -18.95 -16.00
N GLY A 728 6.01 -17.84 -16.52
CA GLY A 728 6.73 -16.57 -16.57
C GLY A 728 6.99 -15.99 -15.19
N LEU A 729 6.00 -16.01 -14.31
CA LEU A 729 6.17 -15.58 -12.90
C LEU A 729 7.15 -16.47 -12.15
N SER A 730 7.02 -17.80 -12.30
CA SER A 730 7.95 -18.74 -11.69
C SER A 730 9.39 -18.52 -12.19
N GLY A 731 9.55 -18.34 -13.52
CA GLY A 731 10.82 -18.01 -14.15
C GLY A 731 11.42 -16.68 -13.65
N ALA A 732 10.58 -15.65 -13.47
CA ALA A 732 11.01 -14.36 -12.94
C ALA A 732 11.53 -14.47 -11.48
N HIS A 733 10.86 -15.28 -10.63
CA HIS A 733 11.33 -15.54 -9.27
C HIS A 733 12.63 -16.33 -9.24
N VAL A 734 12.78 -17.35 -10.09
CA VAL A 734 14.04 -18.09 -10.23
C VAL A 734 15.15 -17.15 -10.73
N PHE A 735 14.88 -16.30 -11.71
CA PHE A 735 15.83 -15.32 -12.22
C PHE A 735 16.28 -14.32 -11.13
N ALA A 736 15.33 -13.76 -10.38
CA ALA A 736 15.64 -12.88 -9.25
C ALA A 736 16.50 -13.60 -8.20
N GLY A 737 16.16 -14.86 -7.88
CA GLY A 737 16.96 -15.71 -7.00
C GLY A 737 18.38 -15.97 -7.51
N LEU A 738 18.55 -16.19 -8.81
CA LEU A 738 19.89 -16.35 -9.42
C LEU A 738 20.74 -15.09 -9.35
N LEU A 739 20.15 -13.91 -9.48
CA LEU A 739 20.86 -12.64 -9.28
C LEU A 739 21.33 -12.52 -7.83
N MET A 740 20.46 -12.83 -6.85
CA MET A 740 20.84 -12.85 -5.43
C MET A 740 21.91 -13.91 -5.14
N LEU A 741 21.76 -15.11 -5.71
CA LEU A 741 22.72 -16.21 -5.53
C LEU A 741 24.07 -15.88 -6.13
N THR A 742 24.12 -15.23 -7.30
CA THR A 742 25.37 -14.75 -7.91
C THR A 742 26.10 -13.79 -6.97
N TYR A 743 25.37 -12.88 -6.35
CA TYR A 743 25.90 -11.97 -5.34
C TYR A 743 26.45 -12.72 -4.09
N ILE A 744 25.69 -13.69 -3.58
CA ILE A 744 26.08 -14.52 -2.42
C ILE A 744 27.32 -15.37 -2.78
N THR A 745 27.36 -15.98 -3.96
CA THR A 745 28.50 -16.77 -4.43
C THR A 745 29.77 -15.91 -4.52
N LYS A 746 29.65 -14.67 -5.03
CA LYS A 746 30.76 -13.72 -5.05
C LYS A 746 31.26 -13.38 -3.64
N LYS A 747 30.36 -13.24 -2.65
CA LYS A 747 30.77 -13.11 -1.24
C LYS A 747 31.47 -14.34 -0.71
N GLY A 748 31.02 -15.54 -1.08
CA GLY A 748 31.66 -16.81 -0.72
C GLY A 748 33.08 -16.90 -1.26
N ILE A 749 33.29 -16.64 -2.56
CA ILE A 749 34.60 -16.61 -3.22
C ILE A 749 35.53 -15.60 -2.56
N SER A 750 35.01 -14.45 -2.14
CA SER A 750 35.78 -13.38 -1.48
C SER A 750 36.05 -13.65 0.01
N GLY A 751 35.70 -14.82 0.55
CA GLY A 751 35.90 -15.18 1.95
C GLY A 751 35.06 -14.38 2.95
N LYS A 752 34.02 -13.70 2.49
CA LYS A 752 33.14 -12.89 3.35
C LYS A 752 32.01 -13.68 4.03
N ILE A 753 31.81 -14.93 3.63
CA ILE A 753 30.91 -15.86 4.30
C ILE A 753 31.77 -16.77 5.16
N THR A 754 31.59 -16.68 6.48
CA THR A 754 32.33 -17.45 7.48
C THR A 754 31.35 -18.23 8.36
N LYS A 755 31.90 -19.05 9.25
CA LYS A 755 31.11 -19.77 10.26
C LYS A 755 30.26 -18.81 11.10
N GLU A 756 30.80 -17.65 11.45
CA GLU A 756 30.13 -16.62 12.25
C GLU A 756 29.23 -15.71 11.42
N ASN A 757 29.50 -15.56 10.12
CA ASN A 757 28.81 -14.64 9.23
C ASN A 757 28.24 -15.37 8.00
N ASN A 758 27.19 -16.18 8.21
CA ASN A 758 26.47 -16.91 7.15
C ASN A 758 24.95 -16.62 7.13
N SER A 759 24.48 -15.66 7.92
CA SER A 759 23.05 -15.32 8.05
C SER A 759 22.42 -14.90 6.72
N GLY A 760 23.11 -14.17 5.87
CA GLY A 760 22.60 -13.79 4.55
C GLY A 760 22.35 -15.00 3.64
N LEU A 761 23.21 -16.01 3.68
CA LEU A 761 23.02 -17.27 2.97
C LEU A 761 21.80 -18.05 3.50
N ARG A 762 21.62 -18.08 4.83
CA ARG A 762 20.47 -18.71 5.48
C ARG A 762 19.15 -18.00 5.15
N LEU A 763 19.15 -16.66 5.10
CA LEU A 763 17.97 -15.88 4.71
C LEU A 763 17.61 -16.11 3.24
N PHE A 764 18.62 -16.12 2.34
CA PHE A 764 18.40 -16.44 0.94
C PHE A 764 17.79 -17.84 0.76
N SER A 765 18.19 -18.82 1.59
CA SER A 765 17.63 -20.16 1.46
C SER A 765 16.12 -20.23 1.72
N LEU A 766 15.57 -19.36 2.57
CA LEU A 766 14.13 -19.29 2.79
C LEU A 766 13.41 -18.89 1.49
N PHE A 767 13.91 -17.89 0.79
CA PHE A 767 13.37 -17.48 -0.49
C PHE A 767 13.52 -18.57 -1.56
N TRP A 768 14.71 -19.18 -1.69
CA TRP A 768 14.95 -20.20 -2.71
C TRP A 768 14.10 -21.46 -2.50
N MET A 769 13.95 -21.91 -1.25
CA MET A 769 13.06 -23.04 -0.93
C MET A 769 11.60 -22.71 -1.16
N PHE A 770 11.18 -21.48 -0.91
CA PHE A 770 9.83 -21.03 -1.26
C PHE A 770 9.59 -21.11 -2.77
N VAL A 771 10.51 -20.61 -3.60
CA VAL A 771 10.39 -20.67 -5.07
C VAL A 771 10.31 -22.12 -5.56
N ILE A 772 11.14 -23.01 -5.01
CA ILE A 772 11.08 -24.46 -5.33
C ILE A 772 9.70 -25.03 -4.95
N ALA A 773 9.21 -24.74 -3.75
CA ALA A 773 7.92 -25.24 -3.29
C ALA A 773 6.78 -24.78 -4.21
N MET A 774 6.82 -23.51 -4.66
CA MET A 774 5.83 -22.97 -5.60
C MET A 774 5.87 -23.69 -6.95
N VAL A 775 7.05 -23.91 -7.53
CA VAL A 775 7.19 -24.66 -8.80
C VAL A 775 6.70 -26.11 -8.65
N VAL A 776 6.99 -26.75 -7.53
CA VAL A 776 6.52 -28.12 -7.25
C VAL A 776 4.99 -28.20 -7.14
N VAL A 777 4.34 -27.20 -6.57
CA VAL A 777 2.86 -27.11 -6.51
C VAL A 777 2.27 -26.79 -7.89
N LEU A 778 2.91 -25.94 -8.66
CA LEU A 778 2.44 -25.56 -9.99
C LEU A 778 2.58 -26.69 -11.02
N PHE A 779 3.58 -27.57 -10.86
CA PHE A 779 3.82 -28.66 -11.81
C PHE A 779 2.58 -29.55 -11.99
N PRO A 780 1.98 -30.18 -10.97
CA PRO A 780 0.78 -30.98 -11.18
C PRO A 780 -0.42 -30.13 -11.64
N ALA A 781 -0.55 -28.90 -11.14
CA ALA A 781 -1.68 -28.05 -11.49
C ALA A 781 -1.69 -27.61 -12.98
N LEU A 782 -0.52 -27.40 -13.58
CA LEU A 782 -0.40 -27.01 -14.97
C LEU A 782 -0.35 -28.20 -15.94
N TYR A 783 0.33 -29.28 -15.56
CA TYR A 783 0.72 -30.31 -16.51
C TYR A 783 0.03 -31.67 -16.29
N LEU A 784 -0.47 -31.98 -15.07
CA LEU A 784 -1.02 -33.32 -14.76
C LEU A 784 -2.53 -33.32 -14.49
N MET A 785 -3.12 -32.21 -14.10
CA MET A 785 -4.56 -32.11 -13.85
C MET A 785 -5.31 -31.80 -15.20
#